data_16873e29d2196a9292094bdbef891cb8
#
_entry.id   16873e29d2196a9292094bdbef891cb8
#
_cell.length_a   1.000
_cell.length_b   1.000
_cell.length_c   1.000
_cell.angle_alpha   90.00
_cell.angle_beta   90.00
_cell.angle_gamma   90.00
#
_symmetry.space_group_name_H-M   'P 1'
#
loop_
_entity.id
_entity.type
_entity.pdbx_description
1 polymer ?
#
loop_
_entity_poly.entity_id
_entity_poly.type
_entity_poly.pdbx_seq_one_letter_code
_entity_poly.pdbx_strand_id
1 'polypeptide(L)'
;MPTSSLRILLITPPLTQLNTPYPATAYIKGFLGARGYAVTQADLGLELVLKLFSKPGLTRVFNAIAAGSFSLSDNARRMLRLRQSYLSTIEPVVRFLQNKDNTLAPRICHSRFLPEASRFDNIADLETAFGTMGLTDQARHLATLYLEDLGDLIKETVGPQFGFSRYAEKLAMSATTFDALQEALQAPPNLLDQMLQELVDELVARVQPDVAGFTVPFPGNLYGALRLAGRIKQLSPATRTLMGGGYPNTELRQIREPRFFDYIDYLTLDDGEGPWLRLLEYLNSKQERHAELVEASLPLASVSFGNEAVEMLRQAQHDSSREQTDVQESQPLPFQRTFLRNAAGEVEYINQPFPDIPHPEVGTPDYSDLPLSEYLSVIEVLNPMHRLWSDGRWNKLTVAHGCYWKRCSFCDVTLDYISRYETAPSALLVDRIEQIIAQTGQTGFHFVDEAAPPLALRDLAIKLLKRRVNITWWGNIRFEKTFTPDLCRLLAASGCIAVSGGLEVASDRLLALMEKGVTIAQVARVTDGFTQAGIMVHAYLMYGFPTETAQETVDSLEVVRQLFEAGIVQSGYWHRFSMTAHSPVGKDPAKYQVAATGPEPGPFAWNDLWHDDPTGTDHEQFGPGLAKALYNYLHGVALHEPLGFWFDFRVPKSTVPRQLIQKALQEPGKPDFAKQNQRLFWLGNAPELRQENGKKGPRAVLTFYEQAEDFEVSVPPALGPWLHALLTRLTTDYDTKVLLKEVAQSFPASHSFERFLESAAWLTLREKGLLVL
;
A
#
# COMPACT_ATOMS: atom_id res chain seq x y z
N MET A 1 29.42 -1.03 -17.73
CA MET A 1 28.79 -2.34 -17.85
C MET A 1 28.24 -2.46 -19.26
N PRO A 2 28.31 -3.60 -19.95
CA PRO A 2 27.66 -3.74 -21.24
C PRO A 2 26.15 -3.49 -21.04
N THR A 3 25.56 -2.61 -21.81
CA THR A 3 24.11 -2.38 -21.85
C THR A 3 23.45 -3.64 -22.37
N SER A 4 22.64 -4.30 -21.53
CA SER A 4 21.86 -5.48 -21.95
C SER A 4 20.98 -5.09 -23.15
N SER A 5 20.92 -5.97 -24.15
CA SER A 5 20.07 -5.78 -25.33
C SER A 5 18.59 -6.11 -25.03
N LEU A 6 18.28 -6.71 -23.87
CA LEU A 6 16.93 -7.14 -23.52
C LEU A 6 16.01 -5.94 -23.21
N ARG A 7 14.86 -5.91 -23.88
CA ARG A 7 13.79 -4.95 -23.65
C ARG A 7 12.75 -5.55 -22.72
N ILE A 8 12.51 -4.88 -21.62
CA ILE A 8 11.64 -5.37 -20.55
C ILE A 8 10.38 -4.52 -20.53
N LEU A 9 9.22 -5.17 -20.48
CA LEU A 9 7.92 -4.54 -20.31
C LEU A 9 7.31 -5.00 -18.98
N LEU A 10 7.01 -4.05 -18.09
CA LEU A 10 6.32 -4.31 -16.82
C LEU A 10 4.87 -3.86 -16.92
N ILE A 11 3.93 -4.70 -16.52
CA ILE A 11 2.50 -4.47 -16.68
C ILE A 11 1.79 -4.59 -15.34
N THR A 12 1.01 -3.55 -15.00
CA THR A 12 -0.05 -3.65 -13.99
C THR A 12 -1.33 -4.06 -14.71
N PRO A 13 -1.87 -5.28 -14.49
CA PRO A 13 -3.06 -5.76 -15.17
C PRO A 13 -4.35 -5.19 -14.57
N PRO A 14 -5.49 -5.21 -15.30
CA PRO A 14 -6.79 -4.78 -14.77
C PRO A 14 -7.31 -5.68 -13.65
N LEU A 15 -8.06 -5.16 -12.67
CA LEU A 15 -8.17 -3.78 -12.26
C LEU A 15 -7.63 -3.71 -10.83
N THR A 16 -6.72 -2.81 -10.57
CA THR A 16 -6.14 -2.61 -9.24
C THR A 16 -6.82 -1.43 -8.54
N GLN A 17 -6.24 -0.27 -8.67
CA GLN A 17 -6.72 0.99 -8.09
C GLN A 17 -6.67 2.07 -9.18
N LEU A 18 -7.61 3.02 -9.13
CA LEU A 18 -7.72 4.05 -10.15
C LEU A 18 -7.14 5.40 -9.72
N ASN A 19 -6.81 5.54 -8.45
CA ASN A 19 -6.43 6.83 -7.86
C ASN A 19 -4.93 7.11 -7.90
N THR A 20 -4.08 6.08 -7.94
CA THR A 20 -2.63 6.20 -7.92
C THR A 20 -1.99 4.93 -8.49
N PRO A 21 -0.78 5.00 -9.08
CA PRO A 21 -0.07 3.81 -9.56
C PRO A 21 0.12 2.75 -8.47
N TYR A 22 -0.02 1.49 -8.84
CA TYR A 22 0.47 0.41 -7.98
C TYR A 22 2.00 0.39 -8.02
N PRO A 23 2.70 0.35 -6.86
CA PRO A 23 4.14 0.70 -6.81
C PRO A 23 5.08 -0.37 -7.39
N ALA A 24 4.67 -1.64 -7.48
CA ALA A 24 5.58 -2.74 -7.76
C ALA A 24 6.35 -2.58 -9.09
N THR A 25 5.66 -2.14 -10.17
CA THR A 25 6.34 -1.93 -11.46
C THR A 25 7.37 -0.80 -11.39
N ALA A 26 7.08 0.27 -10.63
CA ALA A 26 8.02 1.38 -10.44
C ALA A 26 9.27 0.95 -9.64
N TYR A 27 9.11 0.09 -8.62
CA TYR A 27 10.23 -0.47 -7.86
C TYR A 27 11.12 -1.35 -8.76
N ILE A 28 10.55 -2.30 -9.48
CA ILE A 28 11.32 -3.17 -10.38
C ILE A 28 11.97 -2.37 -11.52
N LYS A 29 11.27 -1.35 -12.08
CA LYS A 29 11.84 -0.47 -13.08
C LYS A 29 13.05 0.30 -12.55
N GLY A 30 12.92 0.91 -11.37
CA GLY A 30 14.04 1.64 -10.73
C GLY A 30 15.24 0.71 -10.46
N PHE A 31 14.97 -0.49 -9.93
CA PHE A 31 15.98 -1.50 -9.63
C PHE A 31 16.75 -1.97 -10.88
N LEU A 32 16.03 -2.35 -11.94
CA LEU A 32 16.61 -2.86 -13.18
C LEU A 32 17.25 -1.74 -14.00
N GLY A 33 16.60 -0.56 -14.06
CA GLY A 33 17.14 0.61 -14.75
C GLY A 33 18.48 1.08 -14.19
N ALA A 34 18.66 1.07 -12.86
CA ALA A 34 19.92 1.36 -12.20
C ALA A 34 21.04 0.34 -12.54
N ARG A 35 20.68 -0.83 -13.08
CA ARG A 35 21.60 -1.90 -13.55
C ARG A 35 21.79 -1.92 -15.07
N GLY A 36 21.24 -0.92 -15.78
CA GLY A 36 21.46 -0.73 -17.22
C GLY A 36 20.49 -1.49 -18.12
N TYR A 37 19.39 -2.04 -17.59
CA TYR A 37 18.35 -2.65 -18.40
C TYR A 37 17.38 -1.61 -18.98
N ALA A 38 16.91 -1.82 -20.20
CA ALA A 38 15.87 -1.00 -20.84
C ALA A 38 14.49 -1.49 -20.36
N VAL A 39 13.85 -0.70 -19.50
CA VAL A 39 12.58 -1.08 -18.87
C VAL A 39 11.50 -0.06 -19.20
N THR A 40 10.38 -0.54 -19.75
CA THR A 40 9.13 0.22 -19.96
C THR A 40 8.08 -0.34 -19.02
N GLN A 41 7.19 0.51 -18.50
CA GLN A 41 6.05 0.07 -17.69
C GLN A 41 4.73 0.64 -18.21
N ALA A 42 3.62 -0.07 -17.94
CA ALA A 42 2.27 0.33 -18.31
C ALA A 42 1.26 -0.09 -17.25
N ASP A 43 0.26 0.75 -16.99
CA ASP A 43 -0.92 0.44 -16.18
C ASP A 43 -2.11 0.20 -17.11
N LEU A 44 -2.27 -1.06 -17.54
CA LEU A 44 -3.36 -1.44 -18.45
C LEU A 44 -4.72 -1.49 -17.74
N GLY A 45 -4.75 -1.45 -16.42
CA GLY A 45 -5.98 -1.26 -15.67
C GLY A 45 -6.55 0.14 -15.85
N LEU A 46 -5.72 1.16 -15.63
CA LEU A 46 -6.11 2.56 -15.86
C LEU A 46 -6.44 2.80 -17.35
N GLU A 47 -5.59 2.34 -18.26
CA GLU A 47 -5.80 2.55 -19.69
C GLU A 47 -7.10 1.90 -20.20
N LEU A 48 -7.46 0.72 -19.69
CA LEU A 48 -8.74 0.06 -20.02
C LEU A 48 -9.92 0.89 -19.51
N VAL A 49 -9.86 1.40 -18.26
CA VAL A 49 -10.92 2.25 -17.71
C VAL A 49 -11.09 3.52 -18.52
N LEU A 50 -10.01 4.20 -18.89
CA LEU A 50 -10.07 5.41 -19.70
C LEU A 50 -10.60 5.14 -21.12
N LYS A 51 -10.24 4.01 -21.72
CA LYS A 51 -10.78 3.59 -23.03
C LYS A 51 -12.26 3.27 -22.95
N LEU A 52 -12.69 2.56 -21.90
CA LEU A 52 -14.07 2.14 -21.67
C LEU A 52 -14.98 3.33 -21.33
N PHE A 53 -14.56 4.19 -20.40
CA PHE A 53 -15.30 5.37 -19.94
C PHE A 53 -14.96 6.63 -20.77
N SER A 54 -14.88 6.45 -22.09
CA SER A 54 -14.82 7.49 -23.09
C SER A 54 -16.09 7.50 -23.95
N LYS A 55 -16.35 8.58 -24.68
CA LYS A 55 -17.50 8.62 -25.61
C LYS A 55 -17.44 7.50 -26.66
N PRO A 56 -16.29 7.21 -27.32
CA PRO A 56 -16.16 6.05 -28.21
C PRO A 56 -16.38 4.72 -27.49
N GLY A 57 -15.79 4.53 -26.30
CA GLY A 57 -15.91 3.29 -25.51
C GLY A 57 -17.36 3.01 -25.13
N LEU A 58 -18.05 3.98 -24.51
CA LEU A 58 -19.46 3.83 -24.17
C LEU A 58 -20.36 3.65 -25.38
N THR A 59 -20.03 4.26 -26.52
CA THR A 59 -20.76 4.00 -27.78
C THR A 59 -20.65 2.54 -28.18
N ARG A 60 -19.47 1.93 -28.07
CA ARG A 60 -19.28 0.48 -28.31
C ARG A 60 -20.11 -0.37 -27.33
N VAL A 61 -20.11 -0.01 -26.03
CA VAL A 61 -20.92 -0.69 -25.00
C VAL A 61 -22.41 -0.64 -25.37
N PHE A 62 -22.98 0.55 -25.59
CA PHE A 62 -24.39 0.69 -25.94
C PHE A 62 -24.77 0.00 -27.25
N ASN A 63 -23.92 0.02 -28.26
CA ASN A 63 -24.16 -0.68 -29.51
C ASN A 63 -24.10 -2.21 -29.32
N ALA A 64 -23.16 -2.73 -28.56
CA ALA A 64 -23.07 -4.15 -28.25
C ALA A 64 -24.31 -4.64 -27.47
N ILE A 65 -24.80 -3.84 -26.52
CA ILE A 65 -26.04 -4.16 -25.79
C ILE A 65 -27.26 -4.17 -26.74
N ALA A 66 -27.35 -3.18 -27.65
CA ALA A 66 -28.45 -3.09 -28.61
C ALA A 66 -28.44 -4.22 -29.63
N ALA A 67 -27.28 -4.77 -29.97
CA ALA A 67 -27.12 -5.89 -30.93
C ALA A 67 -27.25 -7.27 -30.22
N GLY A 68 -27.09 -7.33 -28.91
CA GLY A 68 -27.15 -8.57 -28.13
C GLY A 68 -28.55 -8.90 -27.63
N SER A 69 -28.68 -10.11 -27.06
CA SER A 69 -29.93 -10.59 -26.46
C SER A 69 -29.73 -10.71 -24.94
N PHE A 70 -29.76 -9.57 -24.24
CA PHE A 70 -29.58 -9.52 -22.79
C PHE A 70 -30.93 -9.43 -22.05
N SER A 71 -31.05 -10.13 -20.92
CA SER A 71 -32.16 -9.94 -19.99
C SER A 71 -31.88 -8.72 -19.13
N LEU A 72 -32.45 -7.58 -19.47
CA LEU A 72 -32.14 -6.29 -18.85
C LEU A 72 -33.04 -6.04 -17.63
N SER A 73 -32.44 -5.58 -16.53
CA SER A 73 -33.14 -4.98 -15.39
C SER A 73 -33.85 -3.68 -15.78
N ASP A 74 -34.75 -3.20 -14.94
CA ASP A 74 -35.40 -1.89 -15.15
C ASP A 74 -34.38 -0.75 -15.15
N ASN A 75 -33.36 -0.87 -14.30
CA ASN A 75 -32.23 0.07 -14.24
C ASN A 75 -31.47 0.11 -15.57
N ALA A 76 -31.06 -1.04 -16.09
CA ALA A 76 -30.34 -1.11 -17.37
C ALA A 76 -31.19 -0.57 -18.52
N ARG A 77 -32.52 -0.87 -18.57
CA ARG A 77 -33.44 -0.30 -19.55
C ARG A 77 -33.51 1.23 -19.48
N ARG A 78 -33.57 1.78 -18.26
CA ARG A 78 -33.53 3.23 -18.04
C ARG A 78 -32.24 3.85 -18.58
N MET A 79 -31.10 3.26 -18.26
CA MET A 79 -29.79 3.73 -18.70
C MET A 79 -29.66 3.74 -20.25
N LEU A 80 -30.15 2.70 -20.91
CA LEU A 80 -30.18 2.63 -22.37
C LEU A 80 -31.04 3.73 -23.00
N ARG A 81 -32.17 4.09 -22.38
CA ARG A 81 -33.00 5.22 -22.83
C ARG A 81 -32.28 6.56 -22.66
N LEU A 82 -31.44 6.68 -21.65
CA LEU A 82 -30.64 7.88 -21.35
C LEU A 82 -29.25 7.87 -22.00
N ARG A 83 -28.97 6.94 -22.92
CA ARG A 83 -27.65 6.77 -23.54
C ARG A 83 -27.00 8.06 -24.04
N GLN A 84 -27.78 8.99 -24.61
CA GLN A 84 -27.25 10.26 -25.12
C GLN A 84 -26.76 11.17 -23.99
N SER A 85 -27.45 11.14 -22.84
CA SER A 85 -27.01 11.86 -21.64
C SER A 85 -25.70 11.30 -21.13
N TYR A 86 -25.56 9.96 -21.02
CA TYR A 86 -24.28 9.32 -20.64
C TYR A 86 -23.16 9.66 -21.63
N LEU A 87 -23.40 9.59 -22.95
CA LEU A 87 -22.39 9.91 -23.98
C LEU A 87 -21.97 11.39 -23.97
N SER A 88 -22.82 12.29 -23.49
CA SER A 88 -22.49 13.72 -23.41
C SER A 88 -21.80 14.11 -22.10
N THR A 89 -21.93 13.30 -21.03
CA THR A 89 -21.41 13.63 -19.69
C THR A 89 -20.14 12.87 -19.33
N ILE A 90 -19.84 11.72 -19.97
CA ILE A 90 -18.74 10.85 -19.57
C ILE A 90 -17.37 11.53 -19.62
N GLU A 91 -17.01 12.20 -20.71
CA GLU A 91 -15.70 12.85 -20.84
C GLU A 91 -15.51 14.01 -19.86
N PRO A 92 -16.50 14.93 -19.68
CA PRO A 92 -16.46 15.91 -18.60
C PRO A 92 -16.27 15.31 -17.21
N VAL A 93 -16.99 14.23 -16.88
CA VAL A 93 -16.89 13.56 -15.57
C VAL A 93 -15.51 12.93 -15.38
N VAL A 94 -14.97 12.23 -16.36
CA VAL A 94 -13.61 11.65 -16.29
C VAL A 94 -12.57 12.75 -16.10
N ARG A 95 -12.64 13.85 -16.87
CA ARG A 95 -11.74 15.01 -16.72
C ARG A 95 -11.83 15.64 -15.32
N PHE A 96 -13.04 15.71 -14.76
CA PHE A 96 -13.24 16.19 -13.39
C PHE A 96 -12.57 15.29 -12.37
N LEU A 97 -12.75 13.97 -12.46
CA LEU A 97 -12.11 13.00 -11.58
C LEU A 97 -10.57 12.96 -11.75
N GLN A 98 -10.05 13.35 -12.90
CA GLN A 98 -8.61 13.56 -13.14
C GLN A 98 -8.08 14.89 -12.56
N ASN A 99 -8.91 15.69 -11.93
CA ASN A 99 -8.60 17.05 -11.45
C ASN A 99 -8.21 18.04 -12.57
N LYS A 100 -8.65 17.76 -13.82
CA LYS A 100 -8.39 18.61 -15.00
C LYS A 100 -9.47 19.70 -15.21
N ASP A 101 -10.62 19.59 -14.52
CA ASP A 101 -11.73 20.54 -14.60
C ASP A 101 -12.50 20.62 -13.27
N ASN A 102 -11.95 21.32 -12.31
CA ASN A 102 -12.57 21.48 -10.99
C ASN A 102 -13.81 22.41 -11.00
N THR A 103 -14.05 23.15 -12.08
CA THR A 103 -15.22 24.05 -12.21
C THR A 103 -16.52 23.29 -12.37
N LEU A 104 -16.47 22.00 -12.66
CA LEU A 104 -17.64 21.15 -12.84
C LEU A 104 -18.34 20.76 -11.53
N ALA A 105 -17.67 20.86 -10.37
CA ALA A 105 -18.20 20.42 -9.08
C ALA A 105 -19.57 21.05 -8.72
N PRO A 106 -19.79 22.35 -8.80
CA PRO A 106 -21.11 22.94 -8.52
C PRO A 106 -22.20 22.41 -9.45
N ARG A 107 -21.87 22.14 -10.70
CA ARG A 107 -22.81 21.64 -11.69
C ARG A 107 -23.21 20.18 -11.40
N ILE A 108 -22.27 19.36 -10.94
CA ILE A 108 -22.56 17.98 -10.51
C ILE A 108 -23.48 17.99 -9.30
N CYS A 109 -23.21 18.83 -8.30
CA CYS A 109 -23.96 18.83 -7.04
C CYS A 109 -25.33 19.50 -7.12
N HIS A 110 -25.50 20.55 -7.93
CA HIS A 110 -26.69 21.41 -7.86
C HIS A 110 -27.58 21.39 -9.12
N SER A 111 -27.14 20.79 -10.21
CA SER A 111 -27.93 20.73 -11.43
C SER A 111 -28.08 19.29 -11.88
N ARG A 112 -29.21 18.86 -12.34
CA ARG A 112 -29.44 17.52 -12.91
C ARG A 112 -28.51 17.22 -14.11
N PHE A 113 -27.21 17.39 -13.89
CA PHE A 113 -26.18 17.22 -14.88
C PHE A 113 -25.89 15.75 -15.16
N LEU A 114 -25.77 14.95 -14.10
CA LEU A 114 -25.53 13.51 -14.22
C LEU A 114 -26.86 12.78 -14.48
N PRO A 115 -26.90 11.84 -15.42
CA PRO A 115 -27.96 10.85 -15.46
C PRO A 115 -27.76 9.90 -14.25
N GLU A 116 -28.74 9.84 -13.36
CA GLU A 116 -28.72 9.06 -12.12
C GLU A 116 -29.44 7.73 -12.33
N ALA A 117 -28.89 6.65 -11.74
CA ALA A 117 -29.48 5.32 -11.74
C ALA A 117 -29.49 4.73 -10.32
N SER A 118 -29.48 3.41 -10.15
CA SER A 118 -29.76 2.76 -8.84
C SER A 118 -28.76 3.06 -7.74
N ARG A 119 -27.52 3.43 -8.09
CA ARG A 119 -26.52 3.83 -7.09
C ARG A 119 -26.88 5.12 -6.36
N PHE A 120 -27.73 5.95 -6.96
CA PHE A 120 -28.23 7.19 -6.38
C PHE A 120 -29.47 7.00 -5.49
N ASP A 121 -30.13 5.85 -5.48
CA ASP A 121 -31.36 5.61 -4.69
C ASP A 121 -31.12 5.61 -3.17
N ASN A 122 -29.92 5.30 -2.72
CA ASN A 122 -29.55 5.22 -1.31
C ASN A 122 -28.45 6.22 -0.92
N ILE A 123 -28.46 7.41 -1.49
CA ILE A 123 -27.52 8.45 -1.12
C ILE A 123 -27.79 8.88 0.33
N ALA A 124 -26.79 8.71 1.20
CA ALA A 124 -26.80 9.27 2.54
C ALA A 124 -26.90 10.80 2.51
N ASP A 125 -27.23 11.39 3.64
CA ASP A 125 -27.24 12.84 3.80
C ASP A 125 -25.86 13.43 3.48
N LEU A 126 -25.72 13.91 2.25
CA LEU A 126 -24.46 14.45 1.72
C LEU A 126 -24.03 15.72 2.44
N GLU A 127 -24.97 16.50 2.99
CA GLU A 127 -24.66 17.68 3.75
C GLU A 127 -24.00 17.33 5.07
N THR A 128 -24.47 16.31 5.74
CA THR A 128 -23.83 15.77 6.95
C THR A 128 -22.45 15.16 6.65
N ALA A 129 -22.31 14.45 5.53
CA ALA A 129 -21.05 13.77 5.18
C ALA A 129 -19.96 14.73 4.71
N PHE A 130 -20.29 15.76 3.95
CA PHE A 130 -19.29 16.65 3.31
C PHE A 130 -19.30 18.08 3.88
N GLY A 131 -20.38 18.51 4.52
CA GLY A 131 -20.58 19.89 4.95
C GLY A 131 -20.62 20.88 3.78
N THR A 132 -20.73 22.17 4.10
CA THR A 132 -20.85 23.25 3.08
C THR A 132 -19.55 23.50 2.30
N MET A 133 -18.38 23.13 2.87
CA MET A 133 -17.07 23.35 2.26
C MET A 133 -16.56 22.14 1.45
N GLY A 134 -17.21 21.00 1.56
CA GLY A 134 -16.83 19.74 0.90
C GLY A 134 -17.43 19.54 -0.50
N LEU A 135 -17.85 20.61 -1.19
CA LEU A 135 -18.54 20.54 -2.49
C LEU A 135 -17.76 19.73 -3.55
N THR A 136 -16.45 19.88 -3.60
CA THR A 136 -15.63 19.15 -4.57
C THR A 136 -15.60 17.65 -4.26
N ASP A 137 -15.50 17.27 -2.99
CA ASP A 137 -15.49 15.87 -2.57
C ASP A 137 -16.87 15.23 -2.73
N GLN A 138 -17.93 15.98 -2.45
CA GLN A 138 -19.32 15.59 -2.77
C GLN A 138 -19.49 15.32 -4.27
N ALA A 139 -18.99 16.21 -5.12
CA ALA A 139 -19.04 16.04 -6.57
C ALA A 139 -18.24 14.82 -7.03
N ARG A 140 -17.07 14.54 -6.43
CA ARG A 140 -16.29 13.34 -6.71
C ARG A 140 -17.05 12.07 -6.32
N HIS A 141 -17.72 12.09 -5.17
CA HIS A 141 -18.55 10.95 -4.76
C HIS A 141 -19.71 10.71 -5.74
N LEU A 142 -20.46 11.76 -6.11
CA LEU A 142 -21.54 11.63 -7.10
C LEU A 142 -21.03 11.17 -8.48
N ALA A 143 -19.87 11.68 -8.90
CA ALA A 143 -19.21 11.24 -10.12
C ALA A 143 -18.74 9.77 -10.04
N THR A 144 -18.35 9.29 -8.86
CA THR A 144 -18.01 7.89 -8.62
C THR A 144 -19.25 7.00 -8.74
N LEU A 145 -20.37 7.36 -8.09
CA LEU A 145 -21.64 6.63 -8.23
C LEU A 145 -22.11 6.55 -9.69
N TYR A 146 -21.94 7.61 -10.45
CA TYR A 146 -22.22 7.64 -11.88
C TYR A 146 -21.38 6.63 -12.67
N LEU A 147 -20.07 6.49 -12.36
CA LEU A 147 -19.23 5.46 -12.98
C LEU A 147 -19.62 4.05 -12.52
N GLU A 148 -20.01 3.88 -11.25
CA GLU A 148 -20.46 2.60 -10.70
C GLU A 148 -21.77 2.14 -11.34
N ASP A 149 -22.74 3.03 -11.60
CA ASP A 149 -23.96 2.72 -12.35
C ASP A 149 -23.63 2.18 -13.76
N LEU A 150 -22.69 2.84 -14.46
CA LEU A 150 -22.20 2.34 -15.74
C LEU A 150 -21.48 0.99 -15.60
N GLY A 151 -20.73 0.80 -14.51
CA GLY A 151 -20.11 -0.47 -14.18
C GLY A 151 -21.14 -1.60 -13.98
N ASP A 152 -22.24 -1.32 -13.29
CA ASP A 152 -23.34 -2.28 -13.10
C ASP A 152 -24.00 -2.66 -14.43
N LEU A 153 -24.26 -1.68 -15.33
CA LEU A 153 -24.75 -1.94 -16.68
C LEU A 153 -23.80 -2.85 -17.48
N ILE A 154 -22.50 -2.58 -17.43
CA ILE A 154 -21.46 -3.37 -18.10
C ILE A 154 -21.45 -4.80 -17.56
N LYS A 155 -21.51 -4.95 -16.25
CA LYS A 155 -21.51 -6.25 -15.54
C LYS A 155 -22.75 -7.08 -15.87
N GLU A 156 -23.92 -6.44 -15.96
CA GLU A 156 -25.19 -7.10 -16.31
C GLU A 156 -25.19 -7.58 -17.78
N THR A 157 -24.33 -6.99 -18.63
CA THR A 157 -24.42 -7.18 -20.09
C THR A 157 -23.11 -7.68 -20.72
N VAL A 158 -22.26 -6.77 -21.17
CA VAL A 158 -21.11 -7.06 -22.05
C VAL A 158 -19.84 -7.52 -21.34
N GLY A 159 -19.81 -7.46 -20.00
CA GLY A 159 -18.63 -7.79 -19.21
C GLY A 159 -18.98 -8.35 -17.83
N PRO A 160 -19.51 -9.59 -17.71
CA PRO A 160 -20.07 -10.14 -16.46
C PRO A 160 -19.04 -10.24 -15.30
N GLN A 161 -17.76 -10.18 -15.63
CA GLN A 161 -16.68 -10.21 -14.66
C GLN A 161 -16.22 -8.80 -14.23
N PHE A 162 -16.82 -7.74 -14.77
CA PHE A 162 -16.39 -6.36 -14.52
C PHE A 162 -16.58 -5.93 -13.05
N GLY A 163 -15.62 -5.19 -12.54
CA GLY A 163 -15.65 -4.51 -11.24
C GLY A 163 -14.43 -3.62 -11.13
N PHE A 164 -14.57 -2.40 -10.60
CA PHE A 164 -13.47 -1.41 -10.57
C PHE A 164 -12.25 -1.84 -9.75
N SER A 165 -12.46 -2.58 -8.66
CA SER A 165 -11.37 -3.04 -7.78
C SER A 165 -11.35 -4.56 -7.60
N ARG A 166 -12.35 -5.28 -8.13
CA ARG A 166 -12.55 -6.72 -7.94
C ARG A 166 -12.91 -7.42 -9.24
N TYR A 167 -12.20 -7.06 -10.30
CA TYR A 167 -12.41 -7.64 -11.62
C TYR A 167 -12.10 -9.15 -11.60
N ALA A 168 -13.08 -9.96 -11.97
CA ALA A 168 -12.95 -11.43 -12.03
C ALA A 168 -12.45 -12.11 -10.72
N GLU A 169 -12.51 -11.43 -9.56
CA GLU A 169 -11.98 -11.91 -8.28
C GLU A 169 -12.49 -13.31 -7.91
N LYS A 170 -13.78 -13.56 -8.13
CA LYS A 170 -14.41 -14.86 -7.83
C LYS A 170 -13.83 -16.05 -8.60
N LEU A 171 -13.14 -15.80 -9.72
CA LEU A 171 -12.51 -16.87 -10.51
C LEU A 171 -11.17 -17.33 -9.93
N ALA A 172 -10.55 -16.52 -9.09
CA ALA A 172 -9.18 -16.72 -8.64
C ALA A 172 -9.04 -16.85 -7.11
N MET A 173 -9.92 -16.21 -6.33
CA MET A 173 -9.80 -16.17 -4.88
C MET A 173 -9.97 -17.57 -4.27
N SER A 174 -8.89 -18.09 -3.68
CA SER A 174 -8.80 -19.42 -3.05
C SER A 174 -9.40 -20.56 -3.90
N ALA A 175 -9.27 -20.44 -5.24
CA ALA A 175 -9.74 -21.44 -6.17
C ALA A 175 -8.84 -22.68 -6.14
N THR A 176 -9.34 -23.81 -5.63
CA THR A 176 -8.57 -25.04 -5.52
C THR A 176 -8.20 -25.64 -6.87
N THR A 177 -8.97 -25.37 -7.94
CA THR A 177 -8.72 -25.83 -9.31
C THR A 177 -8.66 -24.66 -10.30
N PHE A 178 -7.98 -24.85 -11.40
CA PHE A 178 -7.86 -23.87 -12.49
C PHE A 178 -9.03 -23.90 -13.47
N ASP A 179 -10.00 -24.79 -13.30
CA ASP A 179 -11.00 -25.12 -14.31
C ASP A 179 -11.89 -23.93 -14.70
N ALA A 180 -12.47 -23.24 -13.74
CA ALA A 180 -13.33 -22.08 -14.01
C ALA A 180 -12.56 -20.93 -14.70
N LEU A 181 -11.32 -20.73 -14.29
CA LEU A 181 -10.44 -19.71 -14.90
C LEU A 181 -10.05 -20.13 -16.33
N GLN A 182 -9.72 -21.40 -16.53
CA GLN A 182 -9.40 -21.97 -17.85
C GLN A 182 -10.59 -21.84 -18.79
N GLU A 183 -11.78 -22.19 -18.35
CA GLU A 183 -13.01 -22.03 -19.14
C GLU A 183 -13.24 -20.56 -19.55
N ALA A 184 -13.10 -19.64 -18.60
CA ALA A 184 -13.22 -18.22 -18.85
C ALA A 184 -12.16 -17.70 -19.85
N LEU A 185 -10.91 -18.20 -19.77
CA LEU A 185 -9.81 -17.83 -20.67
C LEU A 185 -9.97 -18.40 -22.08
N GLN A 186 -10.59 -19.59 -22.21
CA GLN A 186 -10.88 -20.22 -23.52
C GLN A 186 -12.14 -19.68 -24.19
N ALA A 187 -13.04 -19.07 -23.42
CA ALA A 187 -14.23 -18.43 -23.97
C ALA A 187 -13.87 -17.32 -24.97
N PRO A 188 -14.73 -17.08 -25.98
CA PRO A 188 -14.54 -15.95 -26.90
C PRO A 188 -14.38 -14.63 -26.14
N PRO A 189 -13.44 -13.76 -26.54
CA PRO A 189 -13.20 -12.48 -25.89
C PRO A 189 -14.47 -11.63 -25.84
N ASN A 190 -14.89 -11.23 -24.65
CA ASN A 190 -15.96 -10.26 -24.47
C ASN A 190 -15.51 -8.85 -24.89
N LEU A 191 -16.39 -7.85 -24.81
CA LEU A 191 -16.06 -6.49 -25.26
C LEU A 191 -14.88 -5.87 -24.51
N LEU A 192 -14.75 -6.15 -23.21
CA LEU A 192 -13.66 -5.64 -22.38
C LEU A 192 -12.34 -6.33 -22.75
N ASP A 193 -12.39 -7.66 -22.94
CA ASP A 193 -11.25 -8.43 -23.40
C ASP A 193 -10.74 -7.93 -24.76
N GLN A 194 -11.65 -7.60 -25.69
CA GLN A 194 -11.29 -7.02 -26.98
C GLN A 194 -10.61 -5.65 -26.82
N MET A 195 -11.15 -4.77 -25.98
CA MET A 195 -10.52 -3.46 -25.68
C MET A 195 -9.13 -3.63 -25.04
N LEU A 196 -8.98 -4.62 -24.17
CA LEU A 196 -7.72 -4.93 -23.52
C LEU A 196 -6.70 -5.52 -24.51
N GLN A 197 -7.15 -6.36 -25.45
CA GLN A 197 -6.31 -6.88 -26.53
C GLN A 197 -5.82 -5.76 -27.45
N GLU A 198 -6.68 -4.80 -27.81
CA GLU A 198 -6.27 -3.63 -28.58
C GLU A 198 -5.15 -2.84 -27.89
N LEU A 199 -5.25 -2.62 -26.57
CA LEU A 199 -4.23 -1.91 -25.79
C LEU A 199 -2.89 -2.66 -25.76
N VAL A 200 -2.92 -3.98 -25.55
CA VAL A 200 -1.68 -4.75 -25.50
C VAL A 200 -1.07 -4.92 -26.90
N ASP A 201 -1.86 -5.00 -27.96
CA ASP A 201 -1.37 -5.06 -29.34
C ASP A 201 -0.56 -3.79 -29.67
N GLU A 202 -1.10 -2.61 -29.34
CA GLU A 202 -0.42 -1.32 -29.52
C GLU A 202 0.86 -1.24 -28.66
N LEU A 203 0.81 -1.73 -27.42
CA LEU A 203 1.93 -1.70 -26.49
C LEU A 203 3.06 -2.64 -26.95
N VAL A 204 2.74 -3.86 -27.35
CA VAL A 204 3.73 -4.84 -27.87
C VAL A 204 4.36 -4.35 -29.18
N ALA A 205 3.57 -3.80 -30.09
CA ALA A 205 4.10 -3.23 -31.33
C ALA A 205 5.09 -2.09 -31.09
N ARG A 206 4.84 -1.26 -30.07
CA ARG A 206 5.69 -0.13 -29.69
C ARG A 206 6.96 -0.57 -28.97
N VAL A 207 6.85 -1.47 -27.98
CA VAL A 207 7.96 -1.86 -27.09
C VAL A 207 8.76 -3.02 -27.64
N GLN A 208 8.11 -3.97 -28.32
CA GLN A 208 8.69 -5.24 -28.81
C GLN A 208 9.49 -5.94 -27.69
N PRO A 209 8.85 -6.33 -26.58
CA PRO A 209 9.56 -6.81 -25.39
C PRO A 209 10.16 -8.19 -25.61
N ASP A 210 11.36 -8.41 -25.05
CA ASP A 210 11.98 -9.72 -24.93
C ASP A 210 11.46 -10.44 -23.68
N VAL A 211 11.11 -9.65 -22.63
CA VAL A 211 10.49 -10.13 -21.38
C VAL A 211 9.33 -9.24 -20.99
N ALA A 212 8.16 -9.85 -20.72
CA ALA A 212 6.98 -9.17 -20.19
C ALA A 212 6.68 -9.66 -18.77
N GLY A 213 6.69 -8.75 -17.79
CA GLY A 213 6.43 -9.03 -16.39
C GLY A 213 5.10 -8.47 -15.91
N PHE A 214 4.37 -9.27 -15.16
CA PHE A 214 3.06 -8.92 -14.60
C PHE A 214 3.14 -8.82 -13.08
N THR A 215 2.67 -7.70 -12.52
CA THR A 215 2.43 -7.63 -11.08
C THR A 215 0.98 -7.96 -10.78
N VAL A 216 0.75 -9.03 -10.01
CA VAL A 216 -0.59 -9.49 -9.63
C VAL A 216 -0.73 -9.39 -8.11
N PRO A 217 -1.14 -8.21 -7.60
CA PRO A 217 -1.26 -8.00 -6.16
C PRO A 217 -2.43 -8.76 -5.52
N PHE A 218 -3.56 -8.91 -6.24
CA PHE A 218 -4.81 -9.47 -5.73
C PHE A 218 -5.42 -10.48 -6.70
N PRO A 219 -6.31 -11.36 -6.21
CA PRO A 219 -7.02 -12.33 -7.08
C PRO A 219 -7.69 -11.67 -8.30
N GLY A 220 -8.26 -10.48 -8.10
CA GLY A 220 -8.96 -9.73 -9.15
C GLY A 220 -8.10 -9.29 -10.34
N ASN A 221 -6.77 -9.37 -10.24
CA ASN A 221 -5.87 -9.01 -11.33
C ASN A 221 -5.45 -10.21 -12.19
N LEU A 222 -5.67 -11.44 -11.69
CA LEU A 222 -5.12 -12.64 -12.32
C LEU A 222 -5.70 -12.90 -13.70
N TYR A 223 -7.03 -12.84 -13.85
CA TYR A 223 -7.69 -13.07 -15.14
C TYR A 223 -7.16 -12.13 -16.22
N GLY A 224 -7.09 -10.83 -15.92
CA GLY A 224 -6.53 -9.83 -16.81
C GLY A 224 -5.07 -10.10 -17.16
N ALA A 225 -4.24 -10.47 -16.19
CA ALA A 225 -2.85 -10.82 -16.42
C ALA A 225 -2.69 -12.02 -17.38
N LEU A 226 -3.48 -13.08 -17.20
CA LEU A 226 -3.42 -14.27 -18.05
C LEU A 226 -3.96 -14.00 -19.47
N ARG A 227 -5.03 -13.17 -19.60
CA ARG A 227 -5.51 -12.69 -20.91
C ARG A 227 -4.43 -11.93 -21.68
N LEU A 228 -3.76 -11.00 -21.00
CA LEU A 228 -2.65 -10.21 -21.56
C LEU A 228 -1.46 -11.10 -21.94
N ALA A 229 -1.03 -11.98 -21.04
CA ALA A 229 0.09 -12.88 -21.30
C ALA A 229 -0.17 -13.82 -22.47
N GLY A 230 -1.37 -14.42 -22.54
CA GLY A 230 -1.78 -15.24 -23.69
C GLY A 230 -1.76 -14.46 -25.01
N ARG A 231 -2.21 -13.18 -25.00
CA ARG A 231 -2.17 -12.33 -26.19
C ARG A 231 -0.74 -11.98 -26.59
N ILE A 232 0.13 -11.65 -25.64
CA ILE A 232 1.55 -11.39 -25.91
C ILE A 232 2.23 -12.60 -26.56
N LYS A 233 1.98 -13.81 -26.02
CA LYS A 233 2.53 -15.06 -26.61
C LYS A 233 2.03 -15.31 -28.05
N GLN A 234 0.79 -14.93 -28.38
CA GLN A 234 0.28 -15.00 -29.74
C GLN A 234 0.97 -14.01 -30.69
N LEU A 235 1.21 -12.75 -30.22
CA LEU A 235 1.83 -11.70 -31.02
C LEU A 235 3.34 -11.89 -31.17
N SER A 236 4.00 -12.34 -30.11
CA SER A 236 5.44 -12.51 -30.01
C SER A 236 5.77 -13.80 -29.22
N PRO A 237 5.78 -14.98 -29.87
CA PRO A 237 6.05 -16.26 -29.21
C PRO A 237 7.43 -16.34 -28.55
N ALA A 238 8.37 -15.49 -28.96
CA ALA A 238 9.71 -15.42 -28.37
C ALA A 238 9.75 -14.65 -27.04
N THR A 239 8.77 -13.77 -26.79
CA THR A 239 8.68 -12.99 -25.55
C THR A 239 8.45 -13.92 -24.36
N ARG A 240 9.32 -13.82 -23.35
CA ARG A 240 9.16 -14.55 -22.08
C ARG A 240 8.22 -13.80 -21.13
N THR A 241 7.34 -14.54 -20.47
CA THR A 241 6.36 -13.98 -19.54
C THR A 241 6.73 -14.37 -18.11
N LEU A 242 6.74 -13.37 -17.20
CA LEU A 242 7.00 -13.53 -15.77
C LEU A 242 5.86 -12.94 -14.96
N MET A 243 5.44 -13.62 -13.88
CA MET A 243 4.45 -13.12 -12.94
C MET A 243 5.00 -13.13 -11.51
N GLY A 244 4.70 -12.06 -10.77
CA GLY A 244 4.95 -11.94 -9.34
C GLY A 244 3.89 -11.05 -8.67
N GLY A 245 4.06 -10.77 -7.38
CA GLY A 245 3.16 -9.91 -6.61
C GLY A 245 2.49 -10.60 -5.43
N GLY A 246 1.56 -9.92 -4.77
CA GLY A 246 0.91 -10.41 -3.55
C GLY A 246 0.17 -11.74 -3.73
N TYR A 247 -0.63 -11.86 -4.79
CA TYR A 247 -1.40 -13.08 -5.07
C TYR A 247 -0.51 -14.33 -5.27
N PRO A 248 0.55 -14.33 -6.09
CA PRO A 248 1.54 -15.41 -6.09
C PRO A 248 2.09 -15.72 -4.72
N ASN A 249 2.41 -14.71 -3.93
CA ASN A 249 3.04 -14.87 -2.63
C ASN A 249 2.13 -15.52 -1.58
N THR A 250 0.82 -15.33 -1.67
CA THR A 250 -0.13 -15.88 -0.71
C THR A 250 -0.82 -17.13 -1.24
N GLU A 251 -1.35 -17.08 -2.46
CA GLU A 251 -2.25 -18.10 -2.98
C GLU A 251 -1.56 -19.18 -3.82
N LEU A 252 -0.47 -18.83 -4.55
CA LEU A 252 0.16 -19.73 -5.52
C LEU A 252 1.46 -20.37 -5.01
N ARG A 253 1.77 -20.28 -3.72
CA ARG A 253 3.02 -20.81 -3.15
C ARG A 253 3.21 -22.34 -3.31
N GLN A 254 2.15 -23.05 -3.57
CA GLN A 254 2.15 -24.49 -3.73
C GLN A 254 1.56 -24.94 -5.07
N ILE A 255 1.59 -24.06 -6.06
CA ILE A 255 1.01 -24.35 -7.38
C ILE A 255 1.62 -25.59 -8.00
N ARG A 256 0.74 -26.48 -8.50
CA ARG A 256 1.10 -27.72 -9.22
C ARG A 256 0.30 -27.86 -10.53
N GLU A 257 -0.37 -26.79 -10.95
CA GLU A 257 -1.26 -26.73 -12.11
C GLU A 257 -0.48 -26.39 -13.38
N PRO A 258 -0.19 -27.36 -14.28
CA PRO A 258 0.64 -27.11 -15.45
C PRO A 258 -0.01 -26.22 -16.50
N ARG A 259 -1.36 -26.16 -16.56
CA ARG A 259 -2.11 -25.34 -17.55
C ARG A 259 -1.90 -23.84 -17.30
N PHE A 260 -1.59 -23.43 -16.08
CA PHE A 260 -1.23 -22.04 -15.78
C PHE A 260 -0.01 -21.59 -16.59
N PHE A 261 0.94 -22.51 -16.79
CA PHE A 261 2.19 -22.25 -17.54
C PHE A 261 2.04 -22.25 -19.05
N ASP A 262 0.83 -22.43 -19.56
CA ASP A 262 0.51 -22.11 -20.98
C ASP A 262 0.52 -20.60 -21.22
N TYR A 263 0.27 -19.80 -20.19
CA TYR A 263 0.22 -18.34 -20.22
C TYR A 263 1.50 -17.69 -19.66
N ILE A 264 2.06 -18.22 -18.59
CA ILE A 264 3.19 -17.65 -17.86
C ILE A 264 4.37 -18.61 -17.92
N ASP A 265 5.56 -18.14 -18.35
CA ASP A 265 6.76 -18.98 -18.36
C ASP A 265 7.40 -19.12 -16.97
N TYR A 266 7.37 -18.03 -16.16
CA TYR A 266 8.01 -17.97 -14.85
C TYR A 266 7.07 -17.32 -13.82
N LEU A 267 6.83 -18.02 -12.72
CA LEU A 267 6.10 -17.49 -11.56
C LEU A 267 7.08 -17.32 -10.40
N THR A 268 7.24 -16.08 -9.91
CA THR A 268 8.19 -15.76 -8.85
C THR A 268 7.50 -15.45 -7.54
N LEU A 269 8.14 -15.83 -6.44
CA LEU A 269 7.68 -15.60 -5.08
C LEU A 269 8.55 -14.57 -4.37
N ASP A 270 7.97 -14.00 -3.30
CA ASP A 270 8.57 -13.03 -2.40
C ASP A 270 9.07 -11.77 -3.14
N ASP A 271 10.21 -11.18 -2.78
CA ASP A 271 10.71 -9.98 -3.45
C ASP A 271 11.10 -10.30 -4.90
N GLY A 272 10.70 -9.43 -5.80
CA GLY A 272 10.89 -9.61 -7.23
C GLY A 272 12.33 -9.34 -7.71
N GLU A 273 13.10 -8.51 -7.00
CA GLU A 273 14.41 -8.02 -7.45
C GLU A 273 15.40 -9.15 -7.74
N GLY A 274 15.54 -10.06 -6.81
CA GLY A 274 16.42 -11.23 -6.96
C GLY A 274 16.01 -12.13 -8.14
N PRO A 275 14.79 -12.66 -8.16
CA PRO A 275 14.28 -13.49 -9.26
C PRO A 275 14.38 -12.81 -10.64
N TRP A 276 14.05 -11.53 -10.75
CA TRP A 276 14.21 -10.77 -12.00
C TRP A 276 15.67 -10.75 -12.46
N LEU A 277 16.59 -10.43 -11.56
CA LEU A 277 18.01 -10.35 -11.89
C LEU A 277 18.53 -11.69 -12.41
N ARG A 278 18.20 -12.79 -11.72
CA ARG A 278 18.65 -14.15 -12.12
C ARG A 278 18.07 -14.57 -13.46
N LEU A 279 16.80 -14.28 -13.72
CA LEU A 279 16.19 -14.56 -15.02
C LEU A 279 16.88 -13.78 -16.15
N LEU A 280 17.12 -12.49 -15.96
CA LEU A 280 17.75 -11.67 -17.00
C LEU A 280 19.21 -12.05 -17.26
N GLU A 281 19.98 -12.38 -16.23
CA GLU A 281 21.34 -12.92 -16.36
C GLU A 281 21.33 -14.22 -17.17
N TYR A 282 20.40 -15.13 -16.89
CA TYR A 282 20.24 -16.37 -17.63
C TYR A 282 19.87 -16.15 -19.11
N LEU A 283 18.92 -15.23 -19.39
CA LEU A 283 18.52 -14.94 -20.76
C LEU A 283 19.64 -14.26 -21.56
N ASN A 284 20.38 -13.32 -20.97
CA ASN A 284 21.55 -12.71 -21.59
C ASN A 284 22.61 -13.76 -21.93
N SER A 285 22.94 -14.66 -21.01
CA SER A 285 23.95 -15.72 -21.25
C SER A 285 23.54 -16.69 -22.36
N LYS A 286 22.23 -16.89 -22.57
CA LYS A 286 21.74 -17.68 -23.72
C LYS A 286 21.85 -16.93 -25.05
N GLN A 287 21.58 -15.62 -25.05
CA GLN A 287 21.70 -14.79 -26.26
C GLN A 287 23.18 -14.69 -26.69
N GLU A 288 24.10 -14.47 -25.75
CA GLU A 288 25.55 -14.42 -26.01
C GLU A 288 26.05 -15.72 -26.62
N ARG A 289 25.71 -16.87 -26.01
CA ARG A 289 26.07 -18.19 -26.55
C ARG A 289 25.48 -18.44 -27.95
N HIS A 290 24.24 -18.01 -28.20
CA HIS A 290 23.64 -18.13 -29.52
C HIS A 290 24.33 -17.21 -30.53
N ALA A 291 24.69 -15.99 -30.19
CA ALA A 291 25.43 -15.08 -31.05
C ALA A 291 26.85 -15.65 -31.39
N GLU A 292 27.55 -16.15 -30.40
CA GLU A 292 28.87 -16.83 -30.60
C GLU A 292 28.77 -18.05 -31.56
N LEU A 293 27.70 -18.85 -31.40
CA LEU A 293 27.47 -20.01 -32.29
C LEU A 293 27.12 -19.56 -33.72
N VAL A 294 26.36 -18.50 -33.89
CA VAL A 294 26.04 -17.93 -35.21
C VAL A 294 27.28 -17.31 -35.83
N GLU A 295 28.10 -16.61 -35.08
CA GLU A 295 29.35 -16.00 -35.55
C GLU A 295 30.38 -17.09 -35.94
N ALA A 296 30.45 -18.16 -35.15
CA ALA A 296 31.29 -19.33 -35.49
C ALA A 296 30.77 -20.13 -36.69
N SER A 297 29.48 -20.02 -37.01
CA SER A 297 28.84 -20.70 -38.15
C SER A 297 28.81 -19.88 -39.45
N LEU A 298 29.25 -18.61 -39.43
CA LEU A 298 29.40 -17.82 -40.63
C LEU A 298 30.52 -18.38 -41.52
N PRO A 299 30.29 -18.65 -42.80
CA PRO A 299 31.36 -19.19 -43.67
C PRO A 299 32.52 -18.19 -43.73
N LEU A 300 33.72 -18.61 -43.42
CA LEU A 300 34.97 -17.90 -43.72
C LEU A 300 35.04 -17.69 -45.26
N ALA A 301 34.29 -16.76 -45.79
CA ALA A 301 34.41 -16.33 -47.16
C ALA A 301 35.67 -15.49 -47.27
N SER A 302 36.73 -16.09 -47.76
CA SER A 302 37.99 -15.54 -48.27
C SER A 302 39.30 -15.91 -47.53
N VAL A 303 39.50 -17.14 -47.24
CA VAL A 303 40.88 -17.66 -47.11
C VAL A 303 40.97 -19.01 -47.83
N SER A 304 41.73 -19.08 -48.89
CA SER A 304 42.04 -20.33 -49.57
C SER A 304 42.98 -21.21 -48.73
N PHE A 305 42.40 -22.07 -47.92
CA PHE A 305 43.12 -23.13 -47.24
C PHE A 305 43.20 -24.37 -48.11
N GLY A 306 44.36 -25.03 -48.14
CA GLY A 306 44.55 -26.29 -48.83
C GLY A 306 43.66 -27.40 -48.28
N ASN A 307 43.32 -28.41 -49.10
CA ASN A 307 42.42 -29.50 -48.80
C ASN A 307 42.65 -30.24 -47.44
N GLU A 308 43.85 -30.24 -46.92
CA GLU A 308 44.18 -30.85 -45.63
C GLU A 308 43.61 -30.07 -44.43
N ALA A 309 43.56 -28.73 -44.48
CA ALA A 309 42.99 -27.90 -43.41
C ALA A 309 41.45 -27.98 -43.36
N VAL A 310 40.79 -28.20 -44.51
CA VAL A 310 39.34 -28.41 -44.58
C VAL A 310 38.94 -29.76 -44.00
N GLU A 311 39.76 -30.79 -44.18
CA GLU A 311 39.51 -32.11 -43.63
C GLU A 311 39.73 -32.14 -42.08
N MET A 312 40.75 -31.44 -41.56
CA MET A 312 40.96 -31.24 -40.13
C MET A 312 39.83 -30.47 -39.47
N LEU A 313 39.28 -29.42 -40.11
CA LEU A 313 38.11 -28.68 -39.62
C LEU A 313 36.84 -29.52 -39.64
N ARG A 314 36.62 -30.36 -40.66
CA ARG A 314 35.51 -31.32 -40.69
C ARG A 314 35.65 -32.40 -39.61
N GLN A 315 36.83 -32.87 -39.32
CA GLN A 315 37.08 -33.86 -38.29
C GLN A 315 36.91 -33.22 -36.90
N ALA A 316 37.37 -32.00 -36.67
CA ALA A 316 37.10 -31.22 -35.45
C ALA A 316 35.61 -30.89 -35.24
N GLN A 317 34.86 -30.62 -36.30
CA GLN A 317 33.41 -30.42 -36.25
C GLN A 317 32.67 -31.74 -35.98
N HIS A 318 33.17 -32.89 -36.46
CA HIS A 318 32.59 -34.20 -36.23
C HIS A 318 32.89 -34.69 -34.80
N ASP A 319 34.06 -34.35 -34.26
CA ASP A 319 34.43 -34.67 -32.86
C ASP A 319 33.72 -33.74 -31.87
N SER A 320 33.58 -32.46 -32.18
CA SER A 320 32.77 -31.55 -31.33
C SER A 320 31.28 -31.89 -31.35
N SER A 321 30.74 -32.45 -32.43
CA SER A 321 29.34 -32.92 -32.46
C SER A 321 29.15 -34.26 -31.75
N ARG A 322 30.23 -35.05 -31.55
CA ARG A 322 30.21 -36.30 -30.75
C ARG A 322 30.41 -36.04 -29.26
N GLU A 323 31.23 -35.04 -28.87
CA GLU A 323 31.37 -34.63 -27.47
C GLU A 323 30.15 -33.86 -26.95
N GLN A 324 29.29 -33.31 -27.83
CA GLN A 324 28.02 -32.66 -27.46
C GLN A 324 26.87 -33.64 -27.18
N THR A 325 27.04 -34.96 -27.44
CA THR A 325 25.98 -35.94 -27.18
C THR A 325 26.18 -36.77 -25.91
N ASP A 326 27.34 -36.67 -25.24
CA ASP A 326 27.54 -37.35 -23.97
C ASP A 326 28.01 -36.36 -22.90
N VAL A 327 27.18 -36.22 -21.84
CA VAL A 327 27.44 -35.45 -20.61
C VAL A 327 27.21 -33.94 -20.72
N GLN A 328 26.01 -33.51 -21.07
CA GLN A 328 25.43 -32.36 -20.37
C GLN A 328 24.80 -32.90 -19.06
N GLU A 329 25.58 -33.03 -18.01
CA GLU A 329 25.07 -32.80 -16.67
C GLU A 329 24.43 -31.41 -16.74
N SER A 330 23.09 -31.36 -16.75
CA SER A 330 22.34 -30.12 -16.84
C SER A 330 22.69 -29.30 -15.62
N GLN A 331 23.54 -28.29 -15.80
CA GLN A 331 23.77 -27.33 -14.71
C GLN A 331 22.42 -26.88 -14.19
N PRO A 332 22.18 -26.91 -12.90
CA PRO A 332 20.91 -26.50 -12.34
C PRO A 332 20.58 -25.07 -12.79
N LEU A 333 19.34 -24.84 -13.21
CA LEU A 333 18.90 -23.52 -13.65
C LEU A 333 19.13 -22.49 -12.52
N PRO A 334 19.74 -21.33 -12.82
CA PRO A 334 20.16 -20.38 -11.81
C PRO A 334 19.00 -19.47 -11.34
N PHE A 335 17.86 -20.08 -11.00
CA PHE A 335 16.67 -19.33 -10.59
C PHE A 335 16.52 -19.29 -9.06
N GLN A 336 15.95 -18.23 -8.57
CA GLN A 336 15.62 -17.97 -7.17
C GLN A 336 14.11 -17.89 -7.03
N ARG A 337 13.52 -18.69 -6.14
CA ARG A 337 12.08 -18.66 -5.80
C ARG A 337 11.16 -18.64 -7.02
N THR A 338 11.43 -19.47 -7.99
CA THR A 338 10.75 -19.47 -9.29
C THR A 338 10.11 -20.80 -9.61
N PHE A 339 8.83 -20.79 -9.95
CA PHE A 339 8.14 -21.92 -10.57
C PHE A 339 8.20 -21.80 -12.09
N LEU A 340 8.31 -22.93 -12.76
CA LEU A 340 8.23 -23.07 -14.21
C LEU A 340 7.72 -24.44 -14.58
N ARG A 341 7.37 -24.64 -15.84
CA ARG A 341 7.06 -25.96 -16.40
C ARG A 341 8.32 -26.53 -17.05
N ASN A 342 8.76 -27.69 -16.58
CA ASN A 342 9.94 -28.38 -17.11
C ASN A 342 9.66 -29.09 -18.44
N ALA A 343 10.68 -29.68 -19.05
CA ALA A 343 10.57 -30.38 -20.33
C ALA A 343 9.66 -31.64 -20.30
N ALA A 344 9.40 -32.19 -19.12
CA ALA A 344 8.45 -33.29 -18.93
C ALA A 344 6.98 -32.81 -18.86
N GLY A 345 6.76 -31.48 -18.84
CA GLY A 345 5.43 -30.88 -18.71
C GLY A 345 4.96 -30.70 -17.27
N GLU A 346 5.82 -30.97 -16.29
CA GLU A 346 5.51 -30.87 -14.87
C GLU A 346 5.90 -29.50 -14.31
N VAL A 347 5.22 -29.08 -13.25
CA VAL A 347 5.54 -27.84 -12.52
C VAL A 347 6.72 -28.11 -11.59
N GLU A 348 7.76 -27.33 -11.72
CA GLU A 348 8.99 -27.41 -10.95
C GLU A 348 9.26 -26.08 -10.21
N TYR A 349 9.62 -26.17 -8.93
CA TYR A 349 10.05 -25.04 -8.12
C TYR A 349 11.57 -25.04 -7.98
N ILE A 350 12.22 -23.99 -8.46
CA ILE A 350 13.67 -23.81 -8.37
C ILE A 350 13.97 -22.66 -7.43
N ASN A 351 14.79 -22.94 -6.42
CA ASN A 351 15.26 -21.95 -5.47
C ASN A 351 16.74 -22.18 -5.15
N GLN A 352 17.61 -21.61 -5.99
CA GLN A 352 19.04 -21.63 -5.72
C GLN A 352 19.37 -20.66 -4.57
N PRO A 353 20.39 -20.94 -3.75
CA PRO A 353 20.72 -20.19 -2.53
C PRO A 353 21.42 -18.86 -2.82
N PHE A 354 20.79 -18.01 -3.62
CA PHE A 354 21.26 -16.64 -3.83
C PHE A 354 20.85 -15.76 -2.64
N PRO A 355 21.69 -14.78 -2.24
CA PRO A 355 21.30 -13.80 -1.24
C PRO A 355 20.18 -12.91 -1.76
N ASP A 356 19.30 -12.49 -0.84
CA ASP A 356 18.30 -11.50 -1.14
C ASP A 356 18.96 -10.13 -1.40
N ILE A 357 18.29 -9.31 -2.20
CA ILE A 357 18.71 -7.93 -2.42
C ILE A 357 18.37 -7.13 -1.16
N PRO A 358 19.35 -6.52 -0.47
CA PRO A 358 19.09 -5.70 0.71
C PRO A 358 18.19 -4.51 0.38
N HIS A 359 17.25 -4.17 1.28
CA HIS A 359 16.33 -3.05 1.08
C HIS A 359 17.00 -1.71 0.71
N PRO A 360 18.18 -1.35 1.25
CA PRO A 360 18.91 -0.18 0.76
C PRO A 360 19.37 -0.25 -0.70
N GLU A 361 19.53 -1.45 -1.27
CA GLU A 361 20.05 -1.68 -2.61
C GLU A 361 18.98 -1.84 -3.70
N VAL A 362 17.69 -1.81 -3.33
CA VAL A 362 16.59 -1.93 -4.32
C VAL A 362 16.46 -0.70 -5.22
N GLY A 363 17.15 0.40 -4.92
CA GLY A 363 17.13 1.62 -5.72
C GLY A 363 15.96 2.54 -5.37
N THR A 364 15.73 3.53 -6.23
CA THR A 364 14.61 4.47 -6.13
C THR A 364 13.51 4.03 -7.11
N PRO A 365 12.24 3.93 -6.69
CA PRO A 365 11.13 3.67 -7.62
C PRO A 365 11.11 4.68 -8.76
N ASP A 366 10.88 4.21 -9.99
CA ASP A 366 10.82 5.04 -11.19
C ASP A 366 9.39 5.06 -11.76
N TYR A 367 8.73 6.21 -11.67
CA TYR A 367 7.36 6.46 -12.12
C TYR A 367 7.29 7.13 -13.50
N SER A 368 8.41 7.35 -14.19
CA SER A 368 8.52 8.27 -15.34
C SER A 368 7.62 7.93 -16.54
N ASP A 369 7.30 6.65 -16.78
CA ASP A 369 6.47 6.21 -17.93
C ASP A 369 4.98 6.18 -17.60
N LEU A 370 4.59 6.30 -16.33
CA LEU A 370 3.19 6.18 -15.94
C LEU A 370 2.44 7.49 -16.18
N PRO A 371 1.20 7.44 -16.67
CA PRO A 371 0.41 8.63 -16.98
C PRO A 371 -0.19 9.23 -15.70
N LEU A 372 0.64 9.81 -14.81
CA LEU A 372 0.27 10.25 -13.46
C LEU A 372 -0.89 11.26 -13.45
N SER A 373 -1.05 12.05 -14.51
CA SER A 373 -2.16 13.02 -14.65
C SER A 373 -3.50 12.38 -15.04
N GLU A 374 -3.50 11.11 -15.42
CA GLU A 374 -4.67 10.41 -15.93
C GLU A 374 -5.43 9.61 -14.85
N TYR A 375 -4.84 9.43 -13.67
CA TYR A 375 -5.49 8.74 -12.56
C TYR A 375 -6.73 9.48 -12.05
N LEU A 376 -7.72 8.72 -11.54
CA LEU A 376 -9.04 9.22 -11.18
C LEU A 376 -9.18 9.33 -9.66
N SER A 377 -9.60 10.47 -9.15
CA SER A 377 -9.92 10.67 -7.74
C SER A 377 -11.34 10.19 -7.42
N VAL A 378 -11.52 8.89 -7.28
CA VAL A 378 -12.81 8.25 -6.97
C VAL A 378 -13.04 8.17 -5.46
N ILE A 379 -14.27 8.42 -5.01
CA ILE A 379 -14.70 8.30 -3.60
C ILE A 379 -15.81 7.25 -3.52
N GLU A 380 -15.42 6.01 -3.27
CA GLU A 380 -16.35 4.87 -3.19
C GLU A 380 -17.09 4.82 -1.85
N VAL A 381 -16.42 5.17 -0.76
CA VAL A 381 -16.96 5.10 0.61
C VAL A 381 -16.86 6.45 1.29
N LEU A 382 -17.94 6.88 1.94
CA LEU A 382 -17.99 8.09 2.74
C LEU A 382 -17.23 7.89 4.07
N ASN A 383 -15.96 8.24 4.07
CA ASN A 383 -15.08 8.13 5.22
C ASN A 383 -14.17 9.37 5.25
N PRO A 384 -13.99 10.08 6.38
CA PRO A 384 -13.15 11.28 6.46
C PRO A 384 -11.72 11.09 5.93
N MET A 385 -11.15 9.89 6.05
CA MET A 385 -9.82 9.58 5.52
C MET A 385 -9.83 9.09 4.07
N HIS A 386 -10.98 8.81 3.47
CA HIS A 386 -11.07 8.43 2.07
C HIS A 386 -10.48 9.50 1.14
N ARG A 387 -10.60 10.76 1.54
CA ARG A 387 -9.96 11.86 0.84
C ARG A 387 -8.45 11.65 0.65
N LEU A 388 -7.76 11.12 1.65
CA LEU A 388 -6.33 10.80 1.56
C LEU A 388 -6.08 9.65 0.57
N TRP A 389 -6.90 8.61 0.61
CA TRP A 389 -6.74 7.45 -0.26
C TRP A 389 -7.19 7.74 -1.70
N SER A 390 -8.19 8.59 -1.89
CA SER A 390 -8.80 8.89 -3.18
C SER A 390 -8.11 9.99 -3.96
N ASP A 391 -7.32 10.82 -3.31
CA ASP A 391 -6.76 12.03 -3.92
C ASP A 391 -5.55 11.76 -4.84
N GLY A 392 -5.35 10.57 -5.26
CA GLY A 392 -4.59 10.11 -6.41
C GLY A 392 -3.15 10.60 -6.64
N ARG A 393 -2.61 11.38 -5.71
CA ARG A 393 -1.33 12.09 -5.93
C ARG A 393 -0.22 11.63 -4.98
N TRP A 394 -0.38 10.46 -4.40
CA TRP A 394 0.57 9.93 -3.43
C TRP A 394 1.66 9.10 -4.10
N ASN A 395 2.89 9.55 -4.03
CA ASN A 395 4.04 8.71 -4.31
C ASN A 395 4.12 7.57 -3.28
N LYS A 396 4.43 6.38 -3.71
CA LYS A 396 4.55 5.21 -2.83
C LYS A 396 6.02 4.93 -2.52
N LEU A 397 6.34 4.81 -1.24
CA LEU A 397 7.70 4.48 -0.79
C LEU A 397 7.63 3.64 0.49
N THR A 398 8.57 2.73 0.71
CA THR A 398 8.74 1.97 1.95
C THR A 398 9.91 2.51 2.76
N VAL A 399 9.71 2.66 4.06
CA VAL A 399 10.76 3.01 5.03
C VAL A 399 11.57 1.78 5.43
N ALA A 400 10.87 0.64 5.52
CA ALA A 400 11.46 -0.64 5.85
C ALA A 400 10.80 -1.77 5.06
N HIS A 401 11.54 -2.83 4.80
CA HIS A 401 11.01 -4.11 4.33
C HIS A 401 10.52 -4.92 5.53
N GLY A 402 9.38 -5.58 5.40
CA GLY A 402 8.82 -6.47 6.41
C GLY A 402 8.32 -5.79 7.68
N CYS A 403 7.89 -6.59 8.64
CA CYS A 403 7.35 -6.12 9.90
C CYS A 403 8.33 -6.36 11.05
N TYR A 404 8.70 -5.32 11.78
CA TYR A 404 9.60 -5.45 12.94
C TYR A 404 9.01 -6.24 14.12
N TRP A 405 7.68 -6.39 14.20
CA TRP A 405 7.01 -7.14 15.26
C TRP A 405 6.99 -8.65 15.04
N LYS A 406 6.55 -9.12 13.88
CA LYS A 406 6.58 -10.53 13.41
C LYS A 406 5.90 -11.55 14.33
N ARG A 407 4.89 -11.18 15.12
CA ARG A 407 4.30 -12.08 16.11
C ARG A 407 2.80 -12.27 16.02
N CYS A 408 2.11 -11.40 15.28
CA CYS A 408 0.66 -11.44 15.21
C CYS A 408 0.18 -12.79 14.67
N SER A 409 -0.68 -13.46 15.43
CA SER A 409 -1.11 -14.83 15.09
C SER A 409 -2.03 -14.92 13.88
N PHE A 410 -2.62 -13.80 13.44
CA PHE A 410 -3.46 -13.70 12.26
C PHE A 410 -2.71 -13.28 10.98
N CYS A 411 -1.47 -12.80 11.11
CA CYS A 411 -0.65 -12.38 9.97
C CYS A 411 0.16 -13.55 9.40
N ASP A 412 0.54 -13.44 8.13
CA ASP A 412 1.40 -14.40 7.43
C ASP A 412 2.89 -14.23 7.81
N VAL A 413 3.16 -14.26 9.12
CA VAL A 413 4.47 -13.95 9.71
C VAL A 413 5.62 -14.86 9.28
N THR A 414 5.32 -15.93 8.56
CA THR A 414 6.31 -16.86 8.03
C THR A 414 6.71 -16.54 6.60
N LEU A 415 5.98 -15.66 5.91
CA LEU A 415 6.30 -15.22 4.57
C LEU A 415 7.35 -14.10 4.59
N ASP A 416 8.18 -14.05 3.56
CA ASP A 416 9.36 -13.17 3.50
C ASP A 416 8.99 -11.70 3.67
N TYR A 417 7.94 -11.23 3.01
CA TYR A 417 7.50 -9.83 3.06
C TYR A 417 7.08 -9.36 4.47
N ILE A 418 6.86 -10.29 5.44
CA ILE A 418 6.66 -9.98 6.86
C ILE A 418 7.89 -10.37 7.68
N SER A 419 8.47 -11.55 7.42
CA SER A 419 9.48 -12.16 8.28
C SER A 419 10.88 -11.55 8.13
N ARG A 420 11.26 -11.09 6.95
CA ARG A 420 12.52 -10.40 6.71
C ARG A 420 12.34 -8.90 7.02
N TYR A 421 13.03 -8.42 8.03
CA TYR A 421 12.94 -7.03 8.45
C TYR A 421 14.25 -6.29 8.21
N GLU A 422 14.21 -5.27 7.38
CA GLU A 422 15.35 -4.43 7.02
C GLU A 422 14.92 -2.97 6.88
N THR A 423 15.65 -2.04 7.50
CA THR A 423 15.41 -0.60 7.37
C THR A 423 16.37 0.04 6.38
N ALA A 424 15.88 1.03 5.61
CA ALA A 424 16.78 1.90 4.86
C ALA A 424 17.31 3.05 5.74
N PRO A 425 18.58 3.47 5.56
CA PRO A 425 19.09 4.67 6.22
C PRO A 425 18.28 5.92 5.88
N SER A 426 17.99 6.77 6.88
CA SER A 426 17.15 7.96 6.69
C SER A 426 17.71 8.95 5.63
N ALA A 427 19.02 9.04 5.48
CA ALA A 427 19.63 9.85 4.43
C ALA A 427 19.27 9.34 3.03
N LEU A 428 19.38 8.02 2.82
CA LEU A 428 19.00 7.37 1.57
C LEU A 428 17.49 7.52 1.27
N LEU A 429 16.64 7.42 2.30
CA LEU A 429 15.19 7.64 2.12
C LEU A 429 14.90 9.07 1.65
N VAL A 430 15.57 10.08 2.21
CA VAL A 430 15.39 11.47 1.76
C VAL A 430 15.94 11.67 0.34
N ASP A 431 17.06 11.04 -0.02
CA ASP A 431 17.57 11.06 -1.40
C ASP A 431 16.55 10.46 -2.38
N ARG A 432 15.90 9.33 -2.03
CA ARG A 432 14.82 8.72 -2.81
C ARG A 432 13.61 9.64 -2.92
N ILE A 433 13.19 10.27 -1.83
CA ILE A 433 12.08 11.22 -1.80
C ILE A 433 12.33 12.38 -2.77
N GLU A 434 13.52 13.01 -2.73
CA GLU A 434 13.88 14.11 -3.63
C GLU A 434 13.92 13.66 -5.10
N GLN A 435 14.44 12.46 -5.38
CA GLN A 435 14.42 11.89 -6.73
C GLN A 435 13.00 11.65 -7.25
N ILE A 436 12.12 11.10 -6.41
CA ILE A 436 10.72 10.86 -6.78
C ILE A 436 10.00 12.20 -7.02
N ILE A 437 10.22 13.21 -6.17
CA ILE A 437 9.65 14.56 -6.38
C ILE A 437 10.12 15.13 -7.73
N ALA A 438 11.40 14.98 -8.06
CA ALA A 438 11.94 15.45 -9.34
C ALA A 438 11.30 14.73 -10.54
N GLN A 439 10.96 13.46 -10.43
CA GLN A 439 10.29 12.69 -11.49
C GLN A 439 8.80 13.05 -11.63
N THR A 440 8.10 13.16 -10.51
CA THR A 440 6.62 13.20 -10.49
C THR A 440 6.07 14.62 -10.35
N GLY A 441 6.88 15.56 -9.84
CA GLY A 441 6.43 16.89 -9.45
C GLY A 441 5.48 16.90 -8.23
N GLN A 442 5.27 15.74 -7.57
CA GLN A 442 4.34 15.58 -6.44
C GLN A 442 5.11 15.45 -5.14
N THR A 443 4.67 16.18 -4.09
CA THR A 443 5.27 16.18 -2.76
C THR A 443 4.51 15.34 -1.74
N GLY A 444 3.41 14.70 -2.15
CA GLY A 444 2.63 13.79 -1.32
C GLY A 444 3.23 12.38 -1.31
N PHE A 445 3.33 11.75 -0.13
CA PHE A 445 3.86 10.39 0.04
C PHE A 445 2.92 9.52 0.87
N HIS A 446 2.73 8.29 0.42
CA HIS A 446 2.18 7.21 1.21
C HIS A 446 3.30 6.21 1.50
N PHE A 447 3.69 6.07 2.77
CA PHE A 447 4.61 5.03 3.19
C PHE A 447 3.84 3.71 3.32
N VAL A 448 4.12 2.80 2.37
CA VAL A 448 3.36 1.54 2.18
C VAL A 448 3.95 0.37 2.97
N ASP A 449 4.55 0.67 4.11
CA ASP A 449 5.10 -0.33 5.03
C ASP A 449 3.99 -1.21 5.62
N GLU A 450 4.31 -2.45 5.97
CA GLU A 450 3.44 -3.30 6.79
C GLU A 450 3.21 -2.69 8.19
N ALA A 451 4.27 -2.14 8.76
CA ALA A 451 4.26 -1.31 9.96
C ALA A 451 5.53 -0.47 10.00
N ALA A 452 5.45 0.80 9.71
CA ALA A 452 6.62 1.70 9.72
C ALA A 452 7.23 1.79 11.13
N PRO A 453 8.54 1.55 11.28
CA PRO A 453 9.19 1.50 12.59
C PRO A 453 9.30 2.89 13.22
N PRO A 454 8.92 3.09 14.50
CA PRO A 454 8.93 4.41 15.14
C PRO A 454 10.28 5.11 15.12
N LEU A 455 11.38 4.38 15.32
CA LEU A 455 12.73 4.95 15.32
C LEU A 455 13.17 5.36 13.91
N ALA A 456 12.83 4.57 12.88
CA ALA A 456 13.12 4.93 11.50
C ALA A 456 12.32 6.17 11.06
N LEU A 457 11.05 6.26 11.44
CA LEU A 457 10.22 7.46 11.20
C LEU A 457 10.77 8.68 11.92
N ARG A 458 11.23 8.54 13.18
CA ARG A 458 11.90 9.62 13.92
C ARG A 458 13.12 10.15 13.15
N ASP A 459 13.99 9.23 12.72
CA ASP A 459 15.24 9.61 12.07
C ASP A 459 14.99 10.18 10.66
N LEU A 460 13.96 9.68 9.97
CA LEU A 460 13.47 10.25 8.70
C LEU A 460 12.94 11.68 8.91
N ALA A 461 12.06 11.89 9.90
CA ALA A 461 11.49 13.20 10.22
C ALA A 461 12.59 14.25 10.52
N ILE A 462 13.57 13.89 11.35
CA ILE A 462 14.71 14.77 11.64
C ILE A 462 15.49 15.10 10.36
N LYS A 463 15.71 14.14 9.48
CA LYS A 463 16.46 14.33 8.26
C LYS A 463 15.70 15.19 7.24
N LEU A 464 14.37 15.02 7.12
CA LEU A 464 13.49 15.87 6.30
C LEU A 464 13.56 17.34 6.75
N LEU A 465 13.41 17.57 8.07
CA LEU A 465 13.50 18.92 8.66
C LEU A 465 14.87 19.54 8.42
N LYS A 466 15.96 18.79 8.63
CA LYS A 466 17.33 19.27 8.40
C LYS A 466 17.56 19.68 6.93
N ARG A 467 17.13 18.86 5.99
CA ARG A 467 17.32 19.12 4.56
C ARG A 467 16.28 20.10 4.00
N ARG A 468 15.30 20.51 4.82
CA ARG A 468 14.18 21.38 4.43
C ARG A 468 13.38 20.80 3.25
N VAL A 469 13.24 19.49 3.23
CA VAL A 469 12.42 18.79 2.22
C VAL A 469 10.98 18.81 2.68
N ASN A 470 10.15 19.60 2.01
CA ASN A 470 8.74 19.76 2.35
C ASN A 470 7.91 18.71 1.64
N ILE A 471 7.41 17.76 2.41
CA ILE A 471 6.46 16.74 1.95
C ILE A 471 5.24 16.71 2.85
N THR A 472 4.15 16.16 2.31
CA THR A 472 2.99 15.72 3.09
C THR A 472 2.95 14.20 3.01
N TRP A 473 2.81 13.52 4.15
CA TRP A 473 2.85 12.07 4.15
C TRP A 473 1.88 11.42 5.14
N TRP A 474 1.55 10.18 4.86
CA TRP A 474 0.82 9.28 5.75
C TRP A 474 1.34 7.84 5.59
N GLY A 475 1.01 6.96 6.54
CA GLY A 475 1.49 5.58 6.48
C GLY A 475 0.93 4.68 7.55
N ASN A 476 1.27 3.38 7.46
CA ASN A 476 0.83 2.36 8.39
C ASN A 476 1.80 2.22 9.55
N ILE A 477 1.26 2.13 10.75
CA ILE A 477 2.01 1.98 12.00
C ILE A 477 1.37 0.91 12.90
N ARG A 478 2.01 0.64 14.02
CA ARG A 478 1.42 -0.08 15.17
C ARG A 478 1.23 0.90 16.32
N PHE A 479 0.08 0.87 16.99
CA PHE A 479 -0.20 1.76 18.13
C PHE A 479 0.59 1.36 19.39
N GLU A 480 1.90 1.46 19.31
CA GLU A 480 2.78 1.07 20.40
C GLU A 480 3.34 2.28 21.19
N LYS A 481 3.70 2.02 22.46
CA LYS A 481 4.12 3.05 23.43
C LYS A 481 5.34 3.89 23.01
N THR A 482 6.08 3.47 22.00
CA THR A 482 7.23 4.21 21.43
C THR A 482 6.77 5.49 20.73
N PHE A 483 5.52 5.54 20.24
CA PHE A 483 4.93 6.78 19.75
C PHE A 483 4.51 7.67 20.94
N THR A 484 5.49 8.35 21.51
CA THR A 484 5.27 9.36 22.57
C THR A 484 4.64 10.63 21.98
N PRO A 485 3.97 11.48 22.79
CA PRO A 485 3.45 12.76 22.31
C PRO A 485 4.52 13.63 21.62
N ASP A 486 5.76 13.60 22.10
CA ASP A 486 6.87 14.33 21.46
C ASP A 486 7.26 13.77 20.11
N LEU A 487 7.27 12.43 19.96
CA LEU A 487 7.50 11.82 18.65
C LEU A 487 6.36 12.17 17.70
N CYS A 488 5.10 12.14 18.13
CA CYS A 488 3.96 12.53 17.29
C CYS A 488 4.11 13.99 16.81
N ARG A 489 4.53 14.92 17.68
CA ARG A 489 4.79 16.31 17.33
C ARG A 489 5.93 16.45 16.31
N LEU A 490 6.99 15.67 16.44
CA LEU A 490 8.09 15.62 15.47
C LEU A 490 7.60 15.14 14.09
N LEU A 491 6.77 14.06 14.08
CA LEU A 491 6.23 13.53 12.83
C LEU A 491 5.31 14.56 12.15
N ALA A 492 4.44 15.25 12.92
CA ALA A 492 3.60 16.33 12.40
C ALA A 492 4.45 17.44 11.76
N ALA A 493 5.52 17.89 12.45
CA ALA A 493 6.43 18.91 11.94
C ALA A 493 7.13 18.49 10.64
N SER A 494 7.33 17.18 10.40
CA SER A 494 7.90 16.62 9.18
C SER A 494 6.89 16.42 8.03
N GLY A 495 5.62 16.80 8.25
CA GLY A 495 4.56 16.69 7.26
C GLY A 495 3.67 15.46 7.37
N CYS A 496 3.71 14.71 8.47
CA CYS A 496 2.76 13.64 8.74
C CYS A 496 1.36 14.22 8.98
N ILE A 497 0.37 13.79 8.21
CA ILE A 497 -1.02 14.25 8.35
C ILE A 497 -1.97 13.16 8.81
N ALA A 498 -1.59 11.90 8.64
CA ALA A 498 -2.40 10.77 9.05
C ALA A 498 -1.58 9.52 9.31
N VAL A 499 -2.10 8.65 10.15
CA VAL A 499 -1.57 7.30 10.38
C VAL A 499 -2.70 6.28 10.38
N SER A 500 -2.41 5.09 9.86
CA SER A 500 -3.30 3.92 9.95
C SER A 500 -2.66 2.88 10.85
N GLY A 501 -3.44 2.28 11.75
CA GLY A 501 -2.93 1.26 12.66
C GLY A 501 -3.97 0.23 13.06
N GLY A 502 -3.51 -0.98 13.40
CA GLY A 502 -4.40 -2.06 13.83
C GLY A 502 -4.72 -1.96 15.33
N LEU A 503 -5.98 -1.66 15.68
CA LEU A 503 -6.56 -1.94 16.99
C LEU A 503 -7.03 -3.41 17.02
N GLU A 504 -7.49 -3.92 15.89
CA GLU A 504 -8.07 -5.25 15.69
C GLU A 504 -9.34 -5.42 16.54
N VAL A 505 -9.41 -6.44 17.41
CA VAL A 505 -10.49 -6.60 18.37
C VAL A 505 -10.19 -5.81 19.62
N ALA A 506 -11.10 -4.95 20.05
CA ALA A 506 -10.91 -4.13 21.24
C ALA A 506 -11.20 -4.91 22.53
N SER A 507 -10.52 -6.05 22.73
CA SER A 507 -10.51 -6.92 23.90
C SER A 507 -9.07 -7.23 24.27
N ASP A 508 -8.62 -6.87 25.49
CA ASP A 508 -7.24 -7.14 25.93
C ASP A 508 -6.93 -8.65 25.96
N ARG A 509 -7.93 -9.51 26.23
CA ARG A 509 -7.79 -10.97 26.14
C ARG A 509 -7.47 -11.41 24.70
N LEU A 510 -8.22 -10.91 23.75
CA LEU A 510 -8.04 -11.27 22.34
C LEU A 510 -6.76 -10.65 21.77
N LEU A 511 -6.42 -9.41 22.13
CA LEU A 511 -5.15 -8.79 21.77
C LEU A 511 -3.94 -9.58 22.26
N ALA A 512 -4.05 -10.17 23.48
CA ALA A 512 -3.02 -11.06 24.02
C ALA A 512 -2.97 -12.39 23.23
N LEU A 513 -4.11 -13.01 22.90
CA LEU A 513 -4.19 -14.23 22.11
C LEU A 513 -3.66 -14.00 20.69
N MET A 514 -3.92 -12.84 20.10
CA MET A 514 -3.37 -12.40 18.81
C MET A 514 -1.86 -12.12 18.86
N GLU A 515 -1.24 -12.10 20.03
CA GLU A 515 0.14 -11.66 20.21
C GLU A 515 0.40 -10.25 19.62
N LYS A 516 -0.64 -9.39 19.63
CA LYS A 516 -0.57 -8.04 19.05
C LYS A 516 0.41 -7.13 19.81
N GLY A 517 0.60 -7.36 21.13
CA GLY A 517 1.57 -6.61 21.96
C GLY A 517 1.14 -5.19 22.31
N VAL A 518 -0.15 -4.89 22.23
CA VAL A 518 -0.76 -3.63 22.65
C VAL A 518 -1.95 -3.90 23.57
N THR A 519 -2.38 -2.90 24.32
CA THR A 519 -3.61 -2.92 25.13
C THR A 519 -4.53 -1.78 24.73
N ILE A 520 -5.81 -1.87 25.04
CA ILE A 520 -6.80 -0.82 24.75
C ILE A 520 -6.35 0.53 25.34
N ALA A 521 -5.91 0.54 26.61
CA ALA A 521 -5.44 1.76 27.28
C ALA A 521 -4.19 2.35 26.59
N GLN A 522 -3.28 1.51 26.09
CA GLN A 522 -2.11 1.96 25.35
C GLN A 522 -2.52 2.56 23.98
N VAL A 523 -3.41 1.90 23.25
CA VAL A 523 -3.94 2.41 21.98
C VAL A 523 -4.58 3.77 22.19
N ALA A 524 -5.45 3.94 23.19
CA ALA A 524 -6.08 5.22 23.51
C ALA A 524 -5.04 6.34 23.73
N ARG A 525 -3.99 6.11 24.52
CA ARG A 525 -2.95 7.12 24.77
C ARG A 525 -2.12 7.45 23.51
N VAL A 526 -1.84 6.46 22.67
CA VAL A 526 -1.07 6.67 21.43
C VAL A 526 -1.89 7.42 20.40
N THR A 527 -3.15 7.06 20.20
CA THR A 527 -4.05 7.76 19.28
C THR A 527 -4.33 9.18 19.73
N ASP A 528 -4.47 9.42 21.06
CA ASP A 528 -4.56 10.77 21.62
C ASP A 528 -3.30 11.59 21.30
N GLY A 529 -2.10 11.02 21.47
CA GLY A 529 -0.85 11.69 21.13
C GLY A 529 -0.76 12.12 19.67
N PHE A 530 -1.21 11.31 18.74
CA PHE A 530 -1.32 11.68 17.32
C PHE A 530 -2.36 12.78 17.08
N THR A 531 -3.55 12.63 17.65
CA THR A 531 -4.62 13.62 17.51
C THR A 531 -4.23 14.99 18.08
N GLN A 532 -3.59 15.01 19.25
CA GLN A 532 -3.05 16.23 19.87
C GLN A 532 -1.98 16.91 18.99
N ALA A 533 -1.23 16.14 18.21
CA ALA A 533 -0.26 16.64 17.24
C ALA A 533 -0.91 17.08 15.92
N GLY A 534 -2.23 16.99 15.75
CA GLY A 534 -2.95 17.32 14.52
C GLY A 534 -2.87 16.24 13.43
N ILE A 535 -2.50 15.01 13.79
CA ILE A 535 -2.40 13.86 12.89
C ILE A 535 -3.69 13.03 12.99
N MET A 536 -4.36 12.79 11.87
CA MET A 536 -5.55 11.94 11.83
C MET A 536 -5.21 10.47 12.06
N VAL A 537 -6.10 9.75 12.72
CA VAL A 537 -5.92 8.33 13.05
C VAL A 537 -7.00 7.48 12.40
N HIS A 538 -6.56 6.48 11.63
CA HIS A 538 -7.42 5.40 11.14
C HIS A 538 -7.13 4.10 11.91
N ALA A 539 -8.18 3.43 12.37
CA ALA A 539 -8.08 2.15 13.07
C ALA A 539 -8.57 1.00 12.19
N TYR A 540 -7.70 0.04 11.89
CA TYR A 540 -8.15 -1.26 11.40
C TYR A 540 -8.79 -2.03 12.55
N LEU A 541 -10.03 -2.45 12.33
CA LEU A 541 -10.86 -3.16 13.30
C LEU A 541 -11.17 -4.55 12.78
N MET A 542 -11.20 -5.52 13.66
CA MET A 542 -11.47 -6.91 13.33
C MET A 542 -12.58 -7.46 14.21
N TYR A 543 -13.34 -8.42 13.71
CA TYR A 543 -14.28 -9.22 14.47
C TYR A 543 -14.28 -10.67 13.96
N GLY A 544 -14.73 -11.60 14.81
CA GLY A 544 -14.76 -13.03 14.48
C GLY A 544 -13.39 -13.72 14.59
N PHE A 545 -12.48 -13.18 15.41
CA PHE A 545 -11.22 -13.86 15.70
C PHE A 545 -11.49 -15.14 16.54
N PRO A 546 -10.70 -16.24 16.39
CA PRO A 546 -10.88 -17.45 17.15
C PRO A 546 -11.15 -17.24 18.64
N THR A 547 -12.20 -17.90 19.14
CA THR A 547 -12.73 -17.80 20.52
C THR A 547 -13.37 -16.46 20.91
N GLU A 548 -13.57 -15.54 19.98
CA GLU A 548 -14.32 -14.32 20.24
C GLU A 548 -15.80 -14.66 20.49
N THR A 549 -16.35 -14.13 21.56
CA THR A 549 -17.74 -14.30 21.92
C THR A 549 -18.60 -13.13 21.43
N ALA A 550 -19.90 -13.35 21.27
CA ALA A 550 -20.86 -12.27 20.97
C ALA A 550 -20.77 -11.10 21.97
N GLN A 551 -20.45 -11.40 23.24
CA GLN A 551 -20.22 -10.37 24.27
C GLN A 551 -18.99 -9.51 23.94
N GLU A 552 -17.88 -10.13 23.53
CA GLU A 552 -16.65 -9.40 23.20
C GLU A 552 -16.79 -8.57 21.91
N THR A 553 -17.57 -9.05 20.94
CA THR A 553 -17.89 -8.24 19.73
C THR A 553 -18.66 -6.97 20.11
N VAL A 554 -19.66 -7.07 20.99
CA VAL A 554 -20.43 -5.91 21.46
C VAL A 554 -19.57 -5.00 22.36
N ASP A 555 -18.73 -5.57 23.22
CA ASP A 555 -17.80 -4.83 24.05
C ASP A 555 -16.73 -4.11 23.21
N SER A 556 -16.25 -4.72 22.14
CA SER A 556 -15.34 -4.10 21.14
C SER A 556 -16.01 -2.90 20.48
N LEU A 557 -17.29 -3.01 20.08
CA LEU A 557 -18.03 -1.87 19.54
C LEU A 557 -18.16 -0.72 20.55
N GLU A 558 -18.38 -1.02 21.85
CA GLU A 558 -18.44 0.01 22.89
C GLU A 558 -17.10 0.74 23.05
N VAL A 559 -15.98 0.01 23.04
CA VAL A 559 -14.66 0.62 23.10
C VAL A 559 -14.43 1.53 21.91
N VAL A 560 -14.76 1.06 20.70
CA VAL A 560 -14.66 1.85 19.47
C VAL A 560 -15.53 3.11 19.57
N ARG A 561 -16.78 3.00 20.04
CA ARG A 561 -17.66 4.14 20.29
C ARG A 561 -17.01 5.19 21.20
N GLN A 562 -16.40 4.76 22.32
CA GLN A 562 -15.71 5.67 23.24
C GLN A 562 -14.47 6.33 22.63
N LEU A 563 -13.72 5.64 21.75
CA LEU A 563 -12.59 6.22 21.03
C LEU A 563 -13.04 7.34 20.08
N PHE A 564 -14.16 7.12 19.36
CA PHE A 564 -14.76 8.16 18.52
C PHE A 564 -15.36 9.31 19.34
N GLU A 565 -16.06 9.00 20.45
CA GLU A 565 -16.60 10.03 21.37
C GLU A 565 -15.49 10.91 21.97
N ALA A 566 -14.34 10.32 22.29
CA ALA A 566 -13.16 11.05 22.75
C ALA A 566 -12.44 11.83 21.63
N GLY A 567 -12.81 11.64 20.36
CA GLY A 567 -12.22 12.28 19.19
C GLY A 567 -10.80 11.85 18.87
N ILE A 568 -10.30 10.74 19.43
CA ILE A 568 -8.93 10.27 19.27
C ILE A 568 -8.74 9.22 18.17
N VAL A 569 -9.83 8.84 17.51
CA VAL A 569 -9.89 8.08 16.26
C VAL A 569 -10.89 8.78 15.35
N GLN A 570 -10.49 9.10 14.12
CA GLN A 570 -11.32 9.82 13.16
C GLN A 570 -11.84 8.93 12.05
N SER A 571 -11.28 7.74 11.89
CA SER A 571 -11.64 6.80 10.84
C SER A 571 -11.41 5.37 11.29
N GLY A 572 -12.12 4.44 10.70
CA GLY A 572 -11.95 3.01 10.93
C GLY A 572 -12.61 2.16 9.86
N TYR A 573 -12.31 0.88 9.88
CA TYR A 573 -12.95 -0.11 9.03
C TYR A 573 -12.98 -1.47 9.73
N TRP A 574 -14.15 -2.14 9.72
CA TRP A 574 -14.32 -3.48 10.26
C TRP A 574 -14.03 -4.55 9.22
N HIS A 575 -13.10 -5.43 9.53
CA HIS A 575 -12.82 -6.64 8.77
C HIS A 575 -13.31 -7.87 9.55
N ARG A 576 -13.94 -8.81 8.85
CA ARG A 576 -14.13 -10.14 9.42
C ARG A 576 -12.78 -10.87 9.39
N PHE A 577 -12.44 -11.57 10.44
CA PHE A 577 -11.27 -12.44 10.47
C PHE A 577 -11.35 -13.50 9.37
N SER A 578 -10.25 -13.65 8.62
CA SER A 578 -10.02 -14.75 7.69
C SER A 578 -8.80 -15.53 8.15
N MET A 579 -8.94 -16.84 8.30
CA MET A 579 -7.83 -17.72 8.65
C MET A 579 -7.01 -17.99 7.38
N THR A 580 -5.75 -17.55 7.35
CA THR A 580 -4.86 -17.77 6.20
C THR A 580 -3.94 -18.95 6.42
N ALA A 581 -3.59 -19.67 5.36
CA ALA A 581 -2.72 -20.86 5.40
C ALA A 581 -1.31 -20.59 5.95
N HIS A 582 -0.85 -19.34 5.86
CA HIS A 582 0.50 -18.93 6.24
C HIS A 582 0.58 -18.27 7.62
N SER A 583 -0.57 -17.97 8.22
CA SER A 583 -0.64 -17.42 9.58
C SER A 583 -0.40 -18.49 10.65
N PRO A 584 0.05 -18.13 11.86
CA PRO A 584 0.12 -19.05 12.99
C PRO A 584 -1.20 -19.74 13.30
N VAL A 585 -2.34 -19.05 13.17
CA VAL A 585 -3.68 -19.67 13.35
C VAL A 585 -3.93 -20.76 12.30
N GLY A 586 -3.62 -20.49 11.03
CA GLY A 586 -3.82 -21.49 9.97
C GLY A 586 -2.85 -22.67 10.03
N LYS A 587 -1.64 -22.48 10.57
CA LYS A 587 -0.64 -23.55 10.72
C LYS A 587 -0.91 -24.46 11.92
N ASP A 588 -1.47 -23.94 12.99
CA ASP A 588 -1.81 -24.68 14.20
C ASP A 588 -3.17 -24.23 14.74
N PRO A 589 -4.28 -24.54 14.04
CA PRO A 589 -5.63 -24.12 14.43
C PRO A 589 -6.01 -24.63 15.84
N ALA A 590 -5.53 -25.79 16.24
CA ALA A 590 -5.83 -26.39 17.54
C ALA A 590 -5.31 -25.53 18.71
N LYS A 591 -4.16 -24.86 18.56
CA LYS A 591 -3.63 -23.91 19.56
C LYS A 591 -4.61 -22.76 19.80
N TYR A 592 -5.36 -22.36 18.79
CA TYR A 592 -6.35 -21.27 18.85
C TYR A 592 -7.78 -21.79 19.04
N GLN A 593 -7.94 -23.07 19.39
CA GLN A 593 -9.21 -23.72 19.69
C GLN A 593 -10.21 -23.67 18.51
N VAL A 594 -9.75 -23.67 17.29
CA VAL A 594 -10.58 -23.77 16.08
C VAL A 594 -10.21 -25.05 15.33
N ALA A 595 -11.15 -25.56 14.55
CA ALA A 595 -10.94 -26.69 13.66
C ALA A 595 -10.96 -26.21 12.21
N ALA A 596 -9.89 -26.49 11.47
CA ALA A 596 -9.91 -26.24 10.03
C ALA A 596 -10.95 -27.12 9.36
N THR A 597 -11.76 -26.55 8.48
CA THR A 597 -12.80 -27.18 7.70
C THR A 597 -12.66 -26.82 6.24
N GLY A 598 -13.48 -27.39 5.36
CA GLY A 598 -13.46 -27.07 3.93
C GLY A 598 -12.64 -28.06 3.09
N PRO A 599 -12.43 -27.77 1.82
CA PRO A 599 -11.75 -28.68 0.90
C PRO A 599 -10.26 -28.76 1.19
N GLU A 600 -9.67 -29.91 0.88
CA GLU A 600 -8.21 -30.09 0.88
C GLU A 600 -7.56 -29.17 -0.16
N PRO A 601 -6.28 -28.80 0.04
CA PRO A 601 -5.53 -28.00 -0.92
C PRO A 601 -5.54 -28.60 -2.31
N GLY A 602 -6.00 -27.83 -3.30
CA GLY A 602 -5.96 -28.22 -4.71
C GLY A 602 -4.63 -27.93 -5.38
N PRO A 603 -4.51 -28.18 -6.70
CA PRO A 603 -3.28 -27.95 -7.45
C PRO A 603 -3.04 -26.47 -7.79
N PHE A 604 -4.00 -25.57 -7.58
CA PHE A 604 -3.92 -24.20 -8.08
C PHE A 604 -3.72 -23.19 -6.95
N ALA A 605 -4.78 -22.58 -6.40
CA ALA A 605 -4.67 -21.55 -5.39
C ALA A 605 -5.17 -22.03 -4.03
N TRP A 606 -4.49 -21.58 -2.95
CA TRP A 606 -4.86 -21.99 -1.61
C TRP A 606 -4.27 -21.01 -0.58
N ASN A 607 -5.17 -20.28 0.08
CA ASN A 607 -4.79 -19.34 1.14
C ASN A 607 -5.85 -19.24 2.23
N ASP A 608 -7.09 -18.87 1.89
CA ASP A 608 -8.16 -18.70 2.87
C ASP A 608 -8.70 -20.06 3.31
N LEU A 609 -8.65 -20.32 4.61
CA LEU A 609 -9.07 -21.55 5.23
C LEU A 609 -10.42 -21.37 5.90
N TRP A 610 -11.30 -22.33 5.68
CA TRP A 610 -12.56 -22.44 6.43
C TRP A 610 -12.26 -23.03 7.80
N HIS A 611 -12.97 -22.55 8.82
CA HIS A 611 -12.81 -23.05 10.18
C HIS A 611 -14.12 -22.95 10.97
N ASP A 612 -14.27 -23.86 11.92
CA ASP A 612 -15.34 -23.84 12.91
C ASP A 612 -14.81 -23.31 14.24
N ASP A 613 -15.55 -22.38 14.84
CA ASP A 613 -15.24 -21.80 16.14
C ASP A 613 -16.11 -22.44 17.23
N PRO A 614 -15.54 -22.93 18.36
CA PRO A 614 -16.26 -23.60 19.42
C PRO A 614 -17.22 -22.68 20.19
N THR A 615 -17.09 -21.35 20.08
CA THR A 615 -18.02 -20.40 20.72
C THR A 615 -19.43 -20.50 20.18
N GLY A 616 -19.60 -21.03 18.95
CA GLY A 616 -20.88 -21.09 18.26
C GLY A 616 -21.47 -19.71 17.91
N THR A 617 -20.66 -18.65 18.00
CA THR A 617 -21.07 -17.30 17.64
C THR A 617 -21.13 -17.19 16.11
N ASP A 618 -22.29 -16.84 15.59
CA ASP A 618 -22.43 -16.45 14.18
C ASP A 618 -21.90 -15.02 13.99
N HIS A 619 -20.62 -14.90 13.68
CA HIS A 619 -19.97 -13.61 13.51
C HIS A 619 -20.48 -12.85 12.26
N GLU A 620 -20.99 -13.56 11.25
CA GLU A 620 -21.44 -12.93 10.01
C GLU A 620 -22.60 -11.97 10.23
N GLN A 621 -23.52 -12.33 11.12
CA GLN A 621 -24.67 -11.47 11.45
C GLN A 621 -24.30 -10.12 12.09
N PHE A 622 -23.09 -9.99 12.70
CA PHE A 622 -22.66 -8.74 13.32
C PHE A 622 -22.17 -7.71 12.29
N GLY A 623 -21.65 -8.14 11.14
CA GLY A 623 -21.04 -7.28 10.13
C GLY A 623 -21.89 -6.06 9.74
N PRO A 624 -23.17 -6.23 9.34
CA PRO A 624 -24.05 -5.12 8.96
C PRO A 624 -24.22 -4.08 10.08
N GLY A 625 -24.42 -4.54 11.32
CA GLY A 625 -24.60 -3.67 12.49
C GLY A 625 -23.32 -2.90 12.85
N LEU A 626 -22.16 -3.57 12.82
CA LEU A 626 -20.85 -2.96 13.04
C LEU A 626 -20.55 -1.90 11.99
N ALA A 627 -20.79 -2.18 10.70
CA ALA A 627 -20.60 -1.24 9.62
C ALA A 627 -21.52 -0.01 9.74
N LYS A 628 -22.82 -0.23 10.06
CA LYS A 628 -23.79 0.84 10.28
C LYS A 628 -23.43 1.72 11.47
N ALA A 629 -23.01 1.12 12.59
CA ALA A 629 -22.57 1.87 13.77
C ALA A 629 -21.34 2.73 13.44
N LEU A 630 -20.34 2.13 12.83
CA LEU A 630 -19.11 2.81 12.46
C LEU A 630 -19.34 3.98 11.51
N TYR A 631 -20.20 3.77 10.47
CA TYR A 631 -20.57 4.85 9.55
C TYR A 631 -21.11 6.09 10.29
N ASN A 632 -22.02 5.87 11.26
CA ASN A 632 -22.56 6.98 12.06
C ASN A 632 -21.47 7.62 12.96
N TYR A 633 -20.63 6.81 13.58
CA TYR A 633 -19.54 7.32 14.46
C TYR A 633 -18.51 8.15 13.70
N LEU A 634 -18.19 7.79 12.44
CA LEU A 634 -17.32 8.57 11.56
C LEU A 634 -17.81 10.02 11.38
N HIS A 635 -19.12 10.22 11.43
CA HIS A 635 -19.76 11.54 11.28
C HIS A 635 -20.17 12.17 12.62
N GLY A 636 -19.78 11.59 13.76
CA GLY A 636 -20.15 12.08 15.10
C GLY A 636 -21.63 11.93 15.42
N VAL A 637 -22.36 11.09 14.69
CA VAL A 637 -23.80 10.89 14.79
C VAL A 637 -24.12 9.68 15.65
N ALA A 638 -25.19 9.77 16.45
CA ALA A 638 -25.74 8.67 17.24
C ALA A 638 -24.77 7.96 18.21
N LEU A 639 -23.76 8.68 18.68
CA LEU A 639 -22.78 8.18 19.67
C LEU A 639 -23.44 7.81 21.02
N HIS A 640 -24.66 8.29 21.30
CA HIS A 640 -25.38 8.01 22.52
C HIS A 640 -26.45 6.91 22.41
N GLU A 641 -26.65 6.38 21.19
CA GLU A 641 -27.62 5.30 20.98
C GLU A 641 -27.16 4.01 21.67
N PRO A 642 -28.10 3.24 22.24
CA PRO A 642 -27.78 1.92 22.79
C PRO A 642 -27.19 1.02 21.70
N LEU A 643 -26.14 0.25 22.02
CA LEU A 643 -25.46 -0.60 21.03
C LEU A 643 -26.41 -1.57 20.31
N GLY A 644 -27.45 -2.08 20.99
CA GLY A 644 -28.48 -2.93 20.38
C GLY A 644 -29.29 -2.26 19.27
N PHE A 645 -29.25 -0.94 19.13
CA PHE A 645 -29.90 -0.19 18.06
C PHE A 645 -29.31 -0.51 16.66
N TRP A 646 -28.07 -0.94 16.64
CA TRP A 646 -27.35 -1.19 15.38
C TRP A 646 -27.65 -2.55 14.76
N PHE A 647 -28.21 -3.48 15.55
CA PHE A 647 -28.39 -4.87 15.15
C PHE A 647 -29.88 -5.21 14.99
N ASP A 648 -30.22 -6.00 13.98
CA ASP A 648 -31.59 -6.48 13.72
C ASP A 648 -31.94 -7.69 14.57
N PHE A 649 -31.06 -8.13 15.48
CA PHE A 649 -31.23 -9.24 16.41
C PHE A 649 -30.82 -8.83 17.82
N ARG A 650 -31.17 -9.63 18.80
CA ARG A 650 -30.88 -9.34 20.21
C ARG A 650 -29.40 -9.59 20.53
N VAL A 651 -28.68 -8.56 20.91
CA VAL A 651 -27.29 -8.62 21.37
C VAL A 651 -27.20 -8.49 22.92
N PRO A 652 -26.12 -8.99 23.53
CA PRO A 652 -25.86 -8.77 24.96
C PRO A 652 -25.64 -7.28 25.25
N LYS A 653 -25.83 -6.89 26.53
CA LYS A 653 -25.45 -5.54 26.97
C LYS A 653 -23.94 -5.48 27.16
N SER A 654 -23.32 -4.35 26.80
CA SER A 654 -21.90 -4.18 27.03
C SER A 654 -21.55 -4.22 28.52
N THR A 655 -20.42 -4.87 28.80
CA THR A 655 -19.77 -4.93 30.12
C THR A 655 -18.67 -3.87 30.31
N VAL A 656 -18.34 -3.15 29.26
CA VAL A 656 -17.29 -2.11 29.25
C VAL A 656 -17.69 -0.93 30.15
N PRO A 657 -16.81 -0.48 31.05
CA PRO A 657 -17.07 0.73 31.83
C PRO A 657 -17.27 1.96 30.94
N ARG A 658 -18.29 2.76 31.24
CA ARG A 658 -18.67 3.94 30.42
C ARG A 658 -17.55 4.99 30.25
N GLN A 659 -16.54 4.97 31.08
CA GLN A 659 -15.41 5.92 31.08
C GLN A 659 -14.07 5.20 30.93
N LEU A 660 -14.05 4.04 30.26
CA LEU A 660 -12.82 3.26 30.09
C LEU A 660 -11.73 4.09 29.42
N ILE A 661 -12.04 4.67 28.28
CA ILE A 661 -11.09 5.47 27.47
C ILE A 661 -10.73 6.77 28.21
N GLN A 662 -11.73 7.47 28.77
CA GLN A 662 -11.47 8.70 29.54
C GLN A 662 -10.52 8.46 30.71
N LYS A 663 -10.67 7.35 31.46
CA LYS A 663 -9.75 6.98 32.55
C LYS A 663 -8.36 6.66 32.03
N ALA A 664 -8.26 5.93 30.89
CA ALA A 664 -6.97 5.60 30.28
C ALA A 664 -6.19 6.86 29.86
N LEU A 665 -6.87 7.92 29.47
CA LEU A 665 -6.28 9.22 29.11
C LEU A 665 -5.89 10.05 30.33
N GLN A 666 -6.62 9.91 31.45
CA GLN A 666 -6.34 10.64 32.69
C GLN A 666 -5.18 10.04 33.49
N GLU A 667 -4.86 8.78 33.30
CA GLU A 667 -3.68 8.19 33.91
C GLU A 667 -2.42 8.82 33.32
N PRO A 668 -1.66 9.66 34.08
CA PRO A 668 -0.48 10.26 33.51
C PRO A 668 0.51 9.16 33.20
N GLY A 669 0.85 9.03 31.93
CA GLY A 669 2.07 8.34 31.53
C GLY A 669 3.17 9.04 32.34
N LYS A 670 3.80 8.34 33.28
CA LYS A 670 4.87 8.95 34.09
C LYS A 670 5.84 9.63 33.12
N PRO A 671 6.08 10.95 33.26
CA PRO A 671 7.12 11.60 32.52
C PRO A 671 8.41 10.85 32.78
N ASP A 672 8.91 10.12 31.82
CA ASP A 672 10.11 9.30 32.02
C ASP A 672 11.36 10.17 31.88
N PHE A 673 11.40 11.30 32.60
CA PHE A 673 12.60 12.14 32.76
C PHE A 673 13.78 11.40 33.41
N ALA A 674 13.53 10.16 33.87
CA ALA A 674 14.56 9.30 34.44
C ALA A 674 15.50 8.69 33.40
N LYS A 675 15.14 8.72 32.10
CA LYS A 675 16.01 8.21 31.05
C LYS A 675 16.96 9.30 30.55
N GLN A 676 18.09 9.45 31.24
CA GLN A 676 19.16 10.40 30.94
C GLN A 676 19.74 10.31 29.49
N ASN A 677 19.38 9.30 28.75
CA ASN A 677 19.82 9.08 27.34
C ASN A 677 18.83 9.60 26.30
N GLN A 678 17.75 10.30 26.68
CA GLN A 678 16.82 10.89 25.75
C GLN A 678 17.47 12.06 25.01
N ARG A 679 17.15 12.15 23.70
CA ARG A 679 17.62 13.23 22.83
C ARG A 679 16.70 14.44 22.97
N LEU A 680 17.28 15.63 23.15
CA LEU A 680 16.57 16.90 22.98
C LEU A 680 16.55 17.30 21.49
N PHE A 681 15.43 17.87 21.08
CA PHE A 681 15.26 18.41 19.73
C PHE A 681 14.38 19.67 19.81
N TRP A 682 14.78 20.73 19.09
CA TRP A 682 14.04 21.98 19.04
C TRP A 682 13.46 22.19 17.64
N LEU A 683 12.13 22.38 17.58
CA LEU A 683 11.42 22.60 16.31
C LEU A 683 11.45 24.05 15.82
N GLY A 684 11.68 25.00 16.74
CA GLY A 684 11.64 26.44 16.47
C GLY A 684 12.97 27.01 15.99
N ASN A 685 12.99 28.32 15.81
CA ASN A 685 14.17 29.10 15.44
C ASN A 685 15.09 29.35 16.64
N ALA A 686 16.32 29.80 16.38
CA ALA A 686 17.23 30.26 17.43
C ALA A 686 16.68 31.58 18.02
N PRO A 687 16.59 31.69 19.35
CA PRO A 687 16.07 32.91 19.97
C PRO A 687 17.08 34.04 19.99
N GLU A 688 16.58 35.28 20.10
CA GLU A 688 17.38 36.42 20.49
C GLU A 688 17.47 36.57 22.00
N LEU A 689 18.67 36.83 22.55
CA LEU A 689 18.87 37.01 23.97
C LEU A 689 19.05 38.50 24.30
N ARG A 690 18.26 39.01 25.25
CA ARG A 690 18.44 40.32 25.86
C ARG A 690 18.41 40.25 27.39
N GLN A 691 19.07 41.19 28.02
CA GLN A 691 18.98 41.39 29.49
C GLN A 691 18.16 42.63 29.75
N GLU A 692 17.25 42.55 30.71
CA GLU A 692 16.42 43.66 31.12
C GLU A 692 16.17 43.66 32.63
N ASN A 693 15.80 44.84 33.15
CA ASN A 693 15.38 44.98 34.52
C ASN A 693 13.87 44.85 34.64
N GLY A 694 13.40 43.70 35.12
CA GLY A 694 11.99 43.49 35.44
C GLY A 694 11.57 44.04 36.80
N LYS A 695 10.26 44.00 37.12
CA LYS A 695 9.71 44.44 38.38
C LYS A 695 10.29 43.71 39.62
N LYS A 696 10.84 42.49 39.45
CA LYS A 696 11.42 41.64 40.51
C LYS A 696 12.93 41.55 40.44
N GLY A 697 13.59 42.41 39.66
CA GLY A 697 15.04 42.41 39.48
C GLY A 697 15.49 42.07 38.07
N PRO A 698 16.82 41.97 37.82
CA PRO A 698 17.34 41.65 36.48
C PRO A 698 16.92 40.26 36.00
N ARG A 699 16.63 40.14 34.73
CA ARG A 699 16.26 38.89 34.06
C ARG A 699 16.86 38.80 32.67
N ALA A 700 17.08 37.60 32.19
CA ALA A 700 17.36 37.33 30.77
C ALA A 700 16.06 36.95 30.07
N VAL A 701 15.82 37.52 28.92
CA VAL A 701 14.65 37.26 28.09
C VAL A 701 15.14 36.71 26.74
N LEU A 702 14.63 35.53 26.36
CA LEU A 702 14.81 34.94 25.06
C LEU A 702 13.54 35.23 24.25
N THR A 703 13.70 35.91 23.13
CA THR A 703 12.59 36.23 22.18
C THR A 703 12.68 35.30 20.99
N PHE A 704 11.59 34.66 20.68
CA PHE A 704 11.44 33.72 19.56
C PHE A 704 10.52 34.33 18.52
N TYR A 705 10.98 34.31 17.27
CA TYR A 705 10.21 34.71 16.10
C TYR A 705 9.80 33.46 15.33
N GLU A 706 8.54 33.08 15.50
CA GLU A 706 8.00 31.85 14.91
C GLU A 706 6.97 32.17 13.82
N GLN A 707 6.63 31.19 13.01
CA GLN A 707 5.76 31.40 11.83
C GLN A 707 4.36 31.90 12.18
N ALA A 708 3.80 31.46 13.32
CA ALA A 708 2.43 31.79 13.70
C ALA A 708 2.36 32.90 14.76
N GLU A 709 3.34 33.01 15.66
CA GLU A 709 3.36 33.97 16.75
C GLU A 709 4.76 34.15 17.30
N ASP A 710 5.06 35.33 17.81
CA ASP A 710 6.27 35.61 18.57
C ASP A 710 5.99 35.35 20.05
N PHE A 711 6.97 34.78 20.77
CA PHE A 711 6.85 34.56 22.19
C PHE A 711 8.17 34.82 22.94
N GLU A 712 8.08 34.99 24.25
CA GLU A 712 9.23 35.28 25.09
C GLU A 712 9.32 34.27 26.25
N VAL A 713 10.53 33.90 26.57
CA VAL A 713 10.86 33.09 27.75
C VAL A 713 11.79 33.87 28.65
N SER A 714 11.38 34.07 29.90
CA SER A 714 12.20 34.78 30.90
C SER A 714 12.83 33.80 31.88
N VAL A 715 14.12 33.95 32.08
CA VAL A 715 14.91 33.13 33.05
C VAL A 715 15.81 34.00 33.90
N PRO A 716 16.35 33.51 35.05
CA PRO A 716 17.39 34.20 35.80
C PRO A 716 18.57 34.60 34.88
N PRO A 717 19.22 35.76 35.13
CA PRO A 717 20.28 36.27 34.24
C PRO A 717 21.39 35.25 33.96
N ALA A 718 21.75 34.44 34.96
CA ALA A 718 22.80 33.43 34.86
C ALA A 718 22.43 32.27 33.94
N LEU A 719 21.11 31.98 33.75
CA LEU A 719 20.65 30.90 32.88
C LEU A 719 20.46 31.34 31.39
N GLY A 720 20.32 32.66 31.14
CA GLY A 720 20.05 33.19 29.79
C GLY A 720 21.10 32.78 28.76
N PRO A 721 22.40 33.05 28.99
CA PRO A 721 23.45 32.68 28.02
C PRO A 721 23.54 31.17 27.80
N TRP A 722 23.37 30.36 28.83
CA TRP A 722 23.37 28.90 28.74
C TRP A 722 22.17 28.38 27.89
N LEU A 723 20.97 28.87 28.18
CA LEU A 723 19.76 28.45 27.49
C LEU A 723 19.79 28.90 26.02
N HIS A 724 20.25 30.11 25.76
CA HIS A 724 20.45 30.61 24.40
C HIS A 724 21.43 29.73 23.60
N ALA A 725 22.59 29.42 24.17
CA ALA A 725 23.59 28.55 23.54
C ALA A 725 23.03 27.14 23.27
N LEU A 726 22.28 26.58 24.24
CA LEU A 726 21.62 25.27 24.06
C LEU A 726 20.65 25.29 22.89
N LEU A 727 19.70 26.26 22.84
CA LEU A 727 18.69 26.33 21.80
C LEU A 727 19.28 26.64 20.44
N THR A 728 20.30 27.51 20.36
CA THR A 728 21.05 27.77 19.11
C THR A 728 21.72 26.49 18.61
N ARG A 729 22.35 25.71 19.50
CA ARG A 729 22.93 24.42 19.13
C ARG A 729 21.89 23.44 18.61
N LEU A 730 20.72 23.37 19.22
CA LEU A 730 19.62 22.49 18.82
C LEU A 730 19.02 22.86 17.46
N THR A 731 19.12 24.12 17.01
CA THR A 731 18.63 24.59 15.69
C THR A 731 19.65 24.43 14.56
N THR A 732 20.94 24.56 14.85
CA THR A 732 21.97 24.61 13.82
C THR A 732 22.60 23.25 13.51
N ASP A 733 22.56 22.34 14.49
CA ASP A 733 23.24 21.05 14.38
C ASP A 733 22.29 19.87 14.66
N TYR A 734 21.42 19.59 13.68
CA TYR A 734 20.50 18.45 13.77
C TYR A 734 21.22 17.07 13.72
N ASP A 735 22.47 16.97 13.32
CA ASP A 735 23.21 15.70 13.32
C ASP A 735 23.74 15.37 14.71
N THR A 736 24.14 16.37 15.50
CA THR A 736 24.61 16.14 16.87
C THR A 736 23.45 15.74 17.76
N LYS A 737 23.56 14.54 18.37
CA LYS A 737 22.61 14.10 19.37
C LYS A 737 22.89 14.81 20.68
N VAL A 738 22.10 15.80 21.03
CA VAL A 738 22.17 16.47 22.33
C VAL A 738 21.34 15.65 23.32
N LEU A 739 21.99 15.02 24.30
CA LEU A 739 21.33 14.18 25.26
C LEU A 739 20.95 14.96 26.53
N LEU A 740 19.82 14.64 27.13
CA LEU A 740 19.36 15.31 28.37
C LEU A 740 20.40 15.25 29.51
N LYS A 741 21.17 14.14 29.63
CA LYS A 741 22.27 14.02 30.56
C LYS A 741 23.41 15.03 30.35
N GLU A 742 23.73 15.33 29.07
CA GLU A 742 24.77 16.31 28.71
C GLU A 742 24.30 17.73 29.05
N VAL A 743 23.02 17.99 28.83
CA VAL A 743 22.36 19.24 29.16
C VAL A 743 22.37 19.43 30.70
N ALA A 744 22.04 18.38 31.46
CA ALA A 744 22.12 18.40 32.92
C ALA A 744 23.58 18.66 33.44
N GLN A 745 24.59 18.06 32.80
CA GLN A 745 25.99 18.26 33.16
C GLN A 745 26.51 19.67 32.85
N SER A 746 26.01 20.29 31.76
CA SER A 746 26.38 21.65 31.38
C SER A 746 25.56 22.75 32.08
N PHE A 747 24.56 22.34 32.91
CA PHE A 747 23.68 23.29 33.60
C PHE A 747 24.45 24.12 34.60
N PRO A 748 24.21 25.45 34.73
CA PRO A 748 24.92 26.31 35.68
C PRO A 748 24.74 25.85 37.13
N ALA A 749 25.86 25.57 37.84
CA ALA A 749 25.88 25.01 39.20
C ALA A 749 25.20 25.90 40.27
N SER A 750 24.95 27.17 39.95
CA SER A 750 24.22 28.10 40.82
C SER A 750 22.72 27.83 40.93
N HIS A 751 22.18 26.90 40.11
CA HIS A 751 20.75 26.59 40.04
C HIS A 751 20.54 25.06 40.06
N SER A 752 19.35 24.58 40.43
CA SER A 752 18.96 23.15 40.36
C SER A 752 18.34 22.85 38.97
N PHE A 753 18.87 21.84 38.27
CA PHE A 753 18.35 21.38 37.01
C PHE A 753 16.94 20.79 37.17
N GLU A 754 16.66 20.06 38.21
CA GLU A 754 15.34 19.49 38.52
C GLU A 754 14.28 20.59 38.62
N ARG A 755 14.59 21.67 39.37
CA ARG A 755 13.70 22.84 39.46
C ARG A 755 13.53 23.58 38.16
N PHE A 756 14.57 23.58 37.30
CA PHE A 756 14.45 24.17 35.96
C PHE A 756 13.48 23.37 35.09
N LEU A 757 13.49 22.03 35.14
CA LEU A 757 12.55 21.18 34.45
C LEU A 757 11.07 21.38 34.85
N GLU A 758 10.84 21.92 36.04
CA GLU A 758 9.50 22.28 36.57
C GLU A 758 9.16 23.76 36.36
N SER A 759 10.07 24.55 35.82
CA SER A 759 9.89 25.98 35.68
C SER A 759 8.93 26.33 34.51
N ALA A 760 8.24 27.47 34.59
CA ALA A 760 7.43 28.00 33.51
C ALA A 760 8.22 28.14 32.19
N ALA A 761 9.51 28.51 32.29
CA ALA A 761 10.38 28.61 31.11
C ALA A 761 10.52 27.28 30.36
N TRP A 762 10.82 26.20 31.11
CA TRP A 762 10.93 24.86 30.53
C TRP A 762 9.58 24.39 29.97
N LEU A 763 8.50 24.57 30.70
CA LEU A 763 7.16 24.16 30.27
C LEU A 763 6.72 24.90 29.02
N THR A 764 6.96 26.22 28.94
CA THR A 764 6.69 27.00 27.74
C THR A 764 7.53 26.49 26.53
N LEU A 765 8.82 26.23 26.71
CA LEU A 765 9.65 25.66 25.66
C LEU A 765 9.13 24.28 25.21
N ARG A 766 8.70 23.44 26.16
CA ARG A 766 8.08 22.14 25.87
C ARG A 766 6.80 22.29 25.04
N GLU A 767 5.97 23.23 25.40
CA GLU A 767 4.74 23.55 24.67
C GLU A 767 5.06 24.08 23.26
N LYS A 768 6.04 24.95 23.12
CA LYS A 768 6.39 25.63 21.87
C LYS A 768 7.34 24.84 20.95
N GLY A 769 7.77 23.64 21.29
CA GLY A 769 8.51 22.79 20.35
C GLY A 769 9.81 22.16 20.84
N LEU A 770 10.14 22.27 22.13
CA LEU A 770 11.25 21.51 22.72
C LEU A 770 10.79 20.08 22.98
N LEU A 771 11.30 19.14 22.21
CA LEU A 771 10.96 17.73 22.26
C LEU A 771 12.00 16.93 23.05
N VAL A 772 11.54 15.86 23.71
CA VAL A 772 12.35 14.86 24.40
C VAL A 772 12.08 13.52 23.74
N LEU A 773 13.01 13.08 22.88
CA LEU A 773 12.86 11.95 21.96
C LEU A 773 13.62 10.71 22.43
#